data_5af129ede2438c868fa2cf95cee43272
#
_entry.id   5af129ede2438c868fa2cf95cee43272
#
_cell.length_a   1.000
_cell.length_b   1.000
_cell.length_c   1.000
_cell.angle_alpha   90.00
_cell.angle_beta   90.00
_cell.angle_gamma   90.00
#
_symmetry.space_group_name_H-M   'P 1'
#
loop_
_entity.id
_entity.type
_entity.pdbx_description
1 polymer ?
#
loop_
_entity_poly.entity_id
_entity_poly.type
_entity_poly.pdbx_seq_one_letter_code
_entity_poly.pdbx_strand_id
1 'polypeptide(L)'
;MASLDSFNCEREIKVRGGTYTYYDLGEAEKNGLSGISKLPRSLKVLLENLLRHEDGNTVKKEDIQAIADWLKTKTSTHEIAYRPARVLMQDFTGVPAVVDLAAMRDAMVNLGGKADAINPLNPVHLVIDHSVMVDYYGTKTAFKKNVDREYERNGERYDFLKWGQSAFDNFSVVPPGTGICHQVNLENLAQTVWTKSEGGKTYAFPDTLVGTDSHTTMINGLSVLGWGVGGIEAEAAMLGQPISMLIPEVVGFELNGKLPEGATATDLVLRVVEMLREKGVVGKFVEFYGPGLDHLSLEDQATLANMAPEYGATCGFFPVDDDTLKYLDATGRDKQRIELVEAYAKAQGLWRDGTTPEYTDTLSLDITSVMPAISGPKRPQDRFDLKGANIHFAKILRDEYGKTPVGDSAVDVKGKGYQVDHGDVFIAAITSCTNTSNPSVMMAAGLVAQKANKLGLTVKPWVKTSLAPGSQVVGEYLEKSKLQTELNQLGFDVVGYGCTTCIGNSGPLAPELSEAINEGDLVSCSVLSGNRNFEGRIGPDIKANFLASPPLVVAYALAGSLHHDFDRDPLGVGHGGKEIFLKDIWPNSKEIADVVRKVITRKMFTERYANVFKGDKQWQKIKVTGGKTYNWAPKSTYVRNPPYFDGMTTTPDPVEDVKDANILALLGDSITTDHISPAGAIKHDGPAGDYLSSNKVPKAEFNSFGSRRGNHEVMMRGTFANIRIKNQMAPGTEGGVTKYVPTGDVMSIFDAAQKYCLLYTSPSPRDATLSRMPSSA
;
A
#
# COMPACT_ATOMS: atom_id res chain seq x y z
N MET A 1 0.82 31.73 -5.77
CA MET A 1 1.37 33.05 -5.38
C MET A 1 2.87 32.83 -5.14
N ALA A 2 3.71 33.81 -5.51
CA ALA A 2 5.13 33.73 -5.19
C ALA A 2 5.31 33.77 -3.66
N SER A 3 6.29 33.04 -3.13
CA SER A 3 6.66 33.08 -1.72
C SER A 3 7.10 34.51 -1.32
N LEU A 4 6.91 34.84 -0.04
CA LEU A 4 7.41 36.11 0.53
C LEU A 4 8.95 36.13 0.62
N ASP A 5 9.58 34.94 0.59
CA ASP A 5 11.03 34.75 0.66
C ASP A 5 11.71 35.55 1.79
N SER A 6 11.14 35.50 3.00
CA SER A 6 11.61 36.26 4.17
C SER A 6 13.06 35.98 4.55
N PHE A 7 13.65 34.90 4.03
CA PHE A 7 15.04 34.51 4.23
C PHE A 7 15.92 34.81 3.01
N ASN A 8 15.38 35.48 1.98
CA ASN A 8 16.10 35.88 0.78
C ASN A 8 16.94 34.73 0.20
N CYS A 9 16.31 33.57 -0.03
CA CYS A 9 16.98 32.35 -0.46
C CYS A 9 16.56 31.86 -1.86
N GLU A 10 15.69 32.58 -2.60
CA GLU A 10 15.41 32.26 -4.00
C GLU A 10 16.69 32.39 -4.84
N ARG A 11 17.06 31.33 -5.54
CA ARG A 11 18.27 31.24 -6.39
C ARG A 11 17.96 30.54 -7.68
N GLU A 12 18.94 30.54 -8.58
CA GLU A 12 18.88 29.80 -9.84
C GLU A 12 19.96 28.71 -9.85
N ILE A 13 19.57 27.51 -10.34
CA ILE A 13 20.47 26.41 -10.65
C ILE A 13 20.47 26.15 -12.16
N LYS A 14 21.64 26.04 -12.74
CA LYS A 14 21.81 25.80 -14.18
C LYS A 14 22.32 24.37 -14.38
N VAL A 15 21.57 23.59 -15.13
CA VAL A 15 21.98 22.28 -15.60
C VAL A 15 21.85 22.24 -17.11
N ARG A 16 22.42 21.19 -17.76
CA ARG A 16 22.30 21.02 -19.21
C ARG A 16 20.80 21.12 -19.61
N GLY A 17 20.48 22.05 -20.49
CA GLY A 17 19.16 22.21 -21.08
C GLY A 17 18.20 23.12 -20.31
N GLY A 18 18.57 23.74 -19.18
CA GLY A 18 17.68 24.67 -18.51
C GLY A 18 18.26 25.41 -17.30
N THR A 19 17.56 26.48 -16.96
CA THR A 19 17.76 27.20 -15.70
C THR A 19 16.51 27.01 -14.86
N TYR A 20 16.69 26.68 -13.58
CA TYR A 20 15.60 26.43 -12.65
C TYR A 20 15.72 27.35 -11.44
N THR A 21 14.60 27.90 -11.00
CA THR A 21 14.50 28.67 -9.77
C THR A 21 14.24 27.71 -8.61
N TYR A 22 14.87 27.91 -7.46
CA TYR A 22 14.67 27.11 -6.26
C TYR A 22 14.94 27.91 -4.99
N TYR A 23 14.48 27.42 -3.84
CA TYR A 23 14.74 28.03 -2.54
C TYR A 23 15.94 27.34 -1.91
N ASP A 24 17.10 28.00 -1.88
CA ASP A 24 18.40 27.45 -1.49
C ASP A 24 18.53 27.41 0.04
N LEU A 25 18.64 26.19 0.60
CA LEU A 25 18.78 26.00 2.05
C LEU A 25 20.11 26.57 2.58
N GLY A 26 21.18 26.53 1.80
CA GLY A 26 22.47 27.11 2.19
C GLY A 26 22.43 28.64 2.29
N GLU A 27 21.68 29.30 1.43
CA GLU A 27 21.43 30.75 1.53
C GLU A 27 20.47 31.07 2.69
N ALA A 28 19.44 30.26 2.92
CA ALA A 28 18.55 30.41 4.06
C ALA A 28 19.33 30.28 5.41
N GLU A 29 20.32 29.37 5.47
CA GLU A 29 21.19 29.24 6.63
C GLU A 29 22.00 30.51 6.89
N LYS A 30 22.60 31.09 5.86
CA LYS A 30 23.36 32.34 5.96
C LYS A 30 22.49 33.53 6.36
N ASN A 31 21.21 33.49 5.97
CA ASN A 31 20.25 34.58 6.17
C ASN A 31 19.38 34.42 7.42
N GLY A 32 19.79 33.55 8.39
CA GLY A 32 19.21 33.49 9.73
C GLY A 32 18.73 32.14 10.22
N LEU A 33 18.61 31.12 9.36
CA LEU A 33 18.25 29.75 9.78
C LEU A 33 19.49 28.95 10.20
N SER A 34 20.21 29.41 11.19
CA SER A 34 21.53 28.85 11.60
C SER A 34 21.46 27.36 11.93
N GLY A 35 22.38 26.57 11.36
CA GLY A 35 22.61 25.17 11.68
C GLY A 35 21.73 24.18 10.91
N ILE A 36 20.87 24.64 9.99
CA ILE A 36 19.96 23.76 9.25
C ILE A 36 20.66 22.74 8.34
N SER A 37 21.95 22.96 8.04
CA SER A 37 22.78 21.94 7.37
C SER A 37 22.85 20.63 8.13
N LYS A 38 22.67 20.64 9.46
CA LYS A 38 22.67 19.45 10.33
C LYS A 38 21.32 18.75 10.46
N LEU A 39 20.23 19.35 9.94
CA LEU A 39 18.90 18.73 9.98
C LEU A 39 18.89 17.38 9.27
N PRO A 40 18.06 16.42 9.72
CA PRO A 40 17.69 15.27 8.93
C PRO A 40 17.26 15.67 7.52
N ARG A 41 17.58 14.86 6.52
CA ARG A 41 17.25 15.16 5.13
C ARG A 41 15.75 15.27 4.91
N SER A 42 14.97 14.43 5.58
CA SER A 42 13.50 14.51 5.58
C SER A 42 12.98 15.85 6.10
N LEU A 43 13.58 16.43 7.14
CA LEU A 43 13.23 17.76 7.65
C LEU A 43 13.71 18.89 6.73
N LYS A 44 14.82 18.71 5.99
CA LYS A 44 15.22 19.66 4.94
C LYS A 44 14.17 19.74 3.82
N VAL A 45 13.54 18.61 3.46
CA VAL A 45 12.42 18.60 2.48
C VAL A 45 11.23 19.38 3.03
N LEU A 46 10.87 19.21 4.32
CA LEU A 46 9.80 20.01 4.93
C LEU A 46 10.14 21.49 5.00
N LEU A 47 11.38 21.82 5.34
CA LEU A 47 11.87 23.22 5.39
C LEU A 47 11.77 23.89 4.02
N GLU A 48 12.24 23.22 2.96
CA GLU A 48 12.10 23.74 1.58
C GLU A 48 10.62 23.99 1.22
N ASN A 49 9.76 23.05 1.60
CA ASN A 49 8.33 23.16 1.36
C ASN A 49 7.74 24.43 2.00
N LEU A 50 8.08 24.71 3.24
CA LEU A 50 7.62 25.94 3.92
C LEU A 50 8.21 27.20 3.29
N LEU A 51 9.53 27.23 2.99
CA LEU A 51 10.17 28.37 2.32
C LEU A 51 9.47 28.70 0.99
N ARG A 52 9.14 27.69 0.20
CA ARG A 52 8.48 27.84 -1.09
C ARG A 52 7.02 28.29 -0.97
N HIS A 53 6.35 27.96 0.12
CA HIS A 53 4.92 28.26 0.34
C HIS A 53 4.67 29.36 1.38
N GLU A 54 5.70 30.11 1.78
CA GLU A 54 5.55 31.21 2.71
C GLU A 54 4.61 32.31 2.14
N ASP A 55 3.44 32.48 2.76
CA ASP A 55 2.40 33.42 2.33
C ASP A 55 2.01 34.42 3.43
N GLY A 56 2.61 34.30 4.62
CA GLY A 56 2.33 35.12 5.80
C GLY A 56 0.97 34.81 6.47
N ASN A 57 0.25 33.83 5.97
CA ASN A 57 -1.08 33.43 6.47
C ASN A 57 -1.10 31.96 6.88
N THR A 58 -0.98 31.03 5.92
CA THR A 58 -0.95 29.60 6.17
C THR A 58 0.45 29.08 6.50
N VAL A 59 1.47 29.69 5.92
CA VAL A 59 2.88 29.48 6.24
C VAL A 59 3.51 30.81 6.59
N LYS A 60 3.94 30.95 7.82
CA LYS A 60 4.55 32.17 8.37
C LYS A 60 6.04 31.97 8.57
N LYS A 61 6.76 33.06 8.74
CA LYS A 61 8.20 33.05 9.04
C LYS A 61 8.52 32.24 10.32
N GLU A 62 7.62 32.29 11.30
CA GLU A 62 7.75 31.56 12.59
C GLU A 62 7.68 30.04 12.37
N ASP A 63 6.89 29.56 11.41
CA ASP A 63 6.80 28.14 11.08
C ASP A 63 8.10 27.60 10.48
N ILE A 64 8.72 28.41 9.61
CA ILE A 64 10.02 28.12 9.03
C ILE A 64 11.10 28.10 10.10
N GLN A 65 11.10 29.10 11.01
CA GLN A 65 12.03 29.18 12.11
C GLN A 65 11.89 27.98 13.08
N ALA A 66 10.67 27.48 13.29
CA ALA A 66 10.41 26.36 14.18
C ALA A 66 11.11 25.07 13.71
N ILE A 67 11.29 24.86 12.40
CA ILE A 67 12.08 23.72 11.88
C ILE A 67 13.57 23.89 12.23
N ALA A 68 14.12 25.10 12.12
CA ALA A 68 15.50 25.34 12.53
C ALA A 68 15.67 25.17 14.06
N ASP A 69 14.70 25.64 14.84
CA ASP A 69 14.70 25.52 16.29
C ASP A 69 14.56 24.09 16.80
N TRP A 70 14.03 23.16 15.98
CA TRP A 70 14.00 21.73 16.25
C TRP A 70 15.40 21.18 16.62
N LEU A 71 16.47 21.71 16.04
CA LEU A 71 17.85 21.31 16.38
C LEU A 71 18.22 21.51 17.85
N LYS A 72 17.53 22.38 18.60
CA LYS A 72 17.80 22.63 20.00
C LYS A 72 17.34 21.49 20.92
N THR A 73 16.20 20.91 20.63
CA THR A 73 15.52 19.89 21.45
C THR A 73 15.36 18.54 20.78
N LYS A 74 15.50 18.48 19.45
CA LYS A 74 15.23 17.33 18.58
C LYS A 74 13.77 16.86 18.63
N THR A 75 12.89 17.71 19.13
CA THR A 75 11.43 17.51 19.21
C THR A 75 10.75 18.85 18.99
N SER A 76 9.46 18.83 18.62
CA SER A 76 8.67 20.03 18.48
C SER A 76 7.21 19.75 18.75
N THR A 77 6.50 20.74 19.30
CA THR A 77 5.03 20.78 19.41
C THR A 77 4.44 21.79 18.43
N HIS A 78 5.27 22.36 17.55
CA HIS A 78 4.83 23.34 16.57
C HIS A 78 4.19 22.65 15.39
N GLU A 79 3.03 23.14 14.98
CA GLU A 79 2.25 22.65 13.86
C GLU A 79 2.62 23.42 12.60
N ILE A 80 2.79 22.71 11.49
CA ILE A 80 3.12 23.27 10.18
C ILE A 80 2.10 22.91 9.12
N ALA A 81 1.99 23.74 8.10
CA ALA A 81 1.09 23.57 6.96
C ALA A 81 1.88 23.04 5.75
N TYR A 82 1.91 21.70 5.60
CA TYR A 82 2.64 21.02 4.53
C TYR A 82 1.82 20.88 3.25
N ARG A 83 2.42 21.12 2.08
CA ARG A 83 1.77 20.96 0.76
C ARG A 83 2.53 19.97 -0.11
N PRO A 84 2.01 18.74 -0.33
CA PRO A 84 2.65 17.77 -1.22
C PRO A 84 2.62 18.26 -2.67
N ALA A 85 3.63 17.89 -3.44
CA ALA A 85 3.72 18.25 -4.86
C ALA A 85 2.66 17.56 -5.72
N ARG A 86 2.21 16.37 -5.31
CA ARG A 86 1.22 15.56 -6.03
C ARG A 86 0.50 14.57 -5.10
N VAL A 87 -0.56 13.96 -5.62
CA VAL A 87 -1.35 12.94 -4.92
C VAL A 87 -1.34 11.64 -5.71
N LEU A 88 -1.12 10.52 -5.03
CA LEU A 88 -1.20 9.17 -5.60
C LEU A 88 -2.40 8.43 -5.01
N MET A 89 -3.24 7.83 -5.84
CA MET A 89 -4.40 7.08 -5.38
C MET A 89 -4.42 5.68 -5.93
N GLN A 90 -4.84 4.73 -5.14
CA GLN A 90 -5.31 3.41 -5.59
C GLN A 90 -6.84 3.45 -5.77
N ASP A 91 -7.42 2.50 -6.52
CA ASP A 91 -8.81 2.64 -6.97
C ASP A 91 -9.87 2.40 -5.89
N PHE A 92 -9.62 1.65 -4.81
CA PHE A 92 -10.62 1.45 -3.76
C PHE A 92 -10.87 2.69 -2.91
N THR A 93 -9.87 3.53 -2.71
CA THR A 93 -9.98 4.80 -1.97
C THR A 93 -10.03 6.01 -2.90
N GLY A 94 -9.52 5.90 -4.12
CA GLY A 94 -9.57 6.96 -5.11
C GLY A 94 -10.93 7.15 -5.77
N VAL A 95 -11.69 6.07 -5.97
CA VAL A 95 -13.05 6.19 -6.56
C VAL A 95 -13.96 7.08 -5.71
N PRO A 96 -14.10 6.89 -4.38
CA PRO A 96 -14.91 7.81 -3.55
C PRO A 96 -14.43 9.26 -3.64
N ALA A 97 -13.12 9.51 -3.61
CA ALA A 97 -12.59 10.87 -3.76
C ALA A 97 -13.02 11.52 -5.09
N VAL A 98 -12.99 10.77 -6.20
CA VAL A 98 -13.48 11.28 -7.49
C VAL A 98 -15.00 11.44 -7.49
N VAL A 99 -15.75 10.59 -6.76
CA VAL A 99 -17.20 10.74 -6.56
C VAL A 99 -17.51 12.06 -5.85
N ASP A 100 -16.75 12.38 -4.82
CA ASP A 100 -16.92 13.64 -4.07
C ASP A 100 -16.61 14.86 -4.95
N LEU A 101 -15.53 14.84 -5.73
CA LEU A 101 -15.25 15.90 -6.71
C LEU A 101 -16.36 16.05 -7.76
N ALA A 102 -16.96 14.93 -8.21
CA ALA A 102 -18.08 14.97 -9.15
C ALA A 102 -19.33 15.59 -8.51
N ALA A 103 -19.63 15.22 -7.27
CA ALA A 103 -20.74 15.78 -6.50
C ALA A 103 -20.51 17.27 -6.18
N MET A 104 -19.28 17.69 -5.87
CA MET A 104 -18.91 19.11 -5.71
C MET A 104 -19.17 19.90 -6.98
N ARG A 105 -18.94 19.32 -8.18
CA ARG A 105 -19.27 19.99 -9.45
C ARG A 105 -20.76 20.21 -9.60
N ASP A 106 -21.58 19.21 -9.25
CA ASP A 106 -23.03 19.36 -9.27
C ASP A 106 -23.50 20.44 -8.27
N ALA A 107 -22.95 20.41 -7.06
CA ALA A 107 -23.23 21.44 -6.04
C ALA A 107 -22.83 22.83 -6.53
N MET A 108 -21.67 22.98 -7.13
CA MET A 108 -21.21 24.26 -7.70
C MET A 108 -22.18 24.78 -8.77
N VAL A 109 -22.65 23.92 -9.66
CA VAL A 109 -23.65 24.28 -10.68
C VAL A 109 -24.99 24.66 -10.05
N ASN A 110 -25.44 23.90 -9.05
CA ASN A 110 -26.69 24.19 -8.30
C ASN A 110 -26.62 25.52 -7.58
N LEU A 111 -25.46 25.94 -7.11
CA LEU A 111 -25.19 27.25 -6.50
C LEU A 111 -25.00 28.38 -7.54
N GLY A 112 -25.14 28.09 -8.84
CA GLY A 112 -24.97 29.07 -9.94
C GLY A 112 -23.53 29.30 -10.38
N GLY A 113 -22.59 28.49 -9.93
CA GLY A 113 -21.18 28.53 -10.32
C GLY A 113 -20.88 27.68 -11.55
N LYS A 114 -19.60 27.58 -11.90
CA LYS A 114 -19.12 26.78 -13.03
C LYS A 114 -18.53 25.45 -12.53
N ALA A 115 -18.89 24.34 -13.15
CA ALA A 115 -18.34 23.02 -12.81
C ALA A 115 -16.79 22.99 -12.83
N ASP A 116 -16.16 23.70 -13.77
CA ASP A 116 -14.69 23.77 -13.90
C ASP A 116 -13.98 24.45 -12.72
N ALA A 117 -14.71 25.12 -11.84
CA ALA A 117 -14.13 25.68 -10.62
C ALA A 117 -13.64 24.55 -9.67
N ILE A 118 -14.21 23.35 -9.81
CA ILE A 118 -13.78 22.16 -9.07
C ILE A 118 -12.85 21.32 -9.95
N ASN A 119 -11.57 21.43 -9.69
CA ASN A 119 -10.48 20.65 -10.31
C ASN A 119 -9.38 20.38 -9.30
N PRO A 120 -8.63 19.29 -9.42
CA PRO A 120 -7.38 19.13 -8.71
C PRO A 120 -6.40 20.25 -9.02
N LEU A 121 -5.88 20.90 -7.99
CA LEU A 121 -4.87 21.96 -8.11
C LEU A 121 -3.45 21.40 -8.17
N ASN A 122 -3.25 20.19 -7.63
CA ASN A 122 -2.02 19.42 -7.72
C ASN A 122 -2.20 18.22 -8.67
N PRO A 123 -1.14 17.73 -9.32
CA PRO A 123 -1.20 16.53 -10.13
C PRO A 123 -1.70 15.32 -9.32
N VAL A 124 -2.67 14.61 -9.84
CA VAL A 124 -3.26 13.41 -9.25
C VAL A 124 -3.09 12.23 -10.20
N HIS A 125 -2.53 11.15 -9.69
CA HIS A 125 -2.40 9.90 -10.42
C HIS A 125 -3.19 8.82 -9.68
N LEU A 126 -4.23 8.30 -10.32
CA LEU A 126 -5.00 7.16 -9.81
C LEU A 126 -4.58 5.90 -10.56
N VAL A 127 -4.21 4.86 -9.83
CA VAL A 127 -3.84 3.55 -10.40
C VAL A 127 -4.92 2.53 -10.06
N ILE A 128 -5.43 1.84 -11.08
CA ILE A 128 -6.40 0.75 -10.89
C ILE A 128 -5.61 -0.54 -10.66
N ASP A 129 -5.51 -0.95 -9.40
CA ASP A 129 -4.62 -2.03 -8.97
C ASP A 129 -5.18 -2.93 -7.86
N HIS A 130 -6.35 -2.64 -7.31
CA HIS A 130 -6.97 -3.39 -6.20
C HIS A 130 -8.23 -4.17 -6.61
N SER A 131 -8.64 -4.12 -7.86
CA SER A 131 -9.91 -4.68 -8.33
C SER A 131 -9.84 -6.13 -8.80
N VAL A 132 -8.64 -6.65 -9.10
CA VAL A 132 -8.46 -8.01 -9.58
C VAL A 132 -8.58 -9.03 -8.46
N MET A 133 -9.37 -10.10 -8.68
CA MET A 133 -9.52 -11.22 -7.76
C MET A 133 -8.97 -12.51 -8.40
N VAL A 134 -8.34 -13.37 -7.59
CA VAL A 134 -7.77 -14.65 -8.05
C VAL A 134 -8.85 -15.73 -8.11
N ASP A 135 -9.77 -15.61 -9.07
CA ASP A 135 -10.77 -16.64 -9.35
C ASP A 135 -10.13 -17.83 -10.07
N TYR A 136 -9.18 -17.57 -10.95
CA TYR A 136 -8.46 -18.56 -11.75
C TYR A 136 -6.97 -18.54 -11.42
N TYR A 137 -6.37 -19.72 -11.23
CA TYR A 137 -4.97 -19.91 -10.88
C TYR A 137 -4.39 -21.21 -11.45
N GLY A 138 -3.09 -21.44 -11.34
CA GLY A 138 -2.40 -22.68 -11.76
C GLY A 138 -2.54 -23.02 -13.24
N THR A 139 -2.81 -22.05 -14.08
CA THR A 139 -2.93 -22.21 -15.54
C THR A 139 -2.47 -20.98 -16.30
N LYS A 140 -1.88 -21.15 -17.49
CA LYS A 140 -1.44 -20.07 -18.38
C LYS A 140 -2.54 -19.10 -18.80
N THR A 141 -3.81 -19.48 -18.67
CA THR A 141 -4.98 -18.64 -19.03
C THR A 141 -5.53 -17.87 -17.83
N ALA A 142 -5.00 -18.08 -16.63
CA ALA A 142 -5.49 -17.49 -15.38
C ALA A 142 -5.53 -15.95 -15.48
N PHE A 143 -4.43 -15.32 -15.88
CA PHE A 143 -4.35 -13.87 -16.04
C PHE A 143 -5.48 -13.31 -16.90
N LYS A 144 -5.62 -13.84 -18.14
CA LYS A 144 -6.65 -13.34 -19.04
C LYS A 144 -8.05 -13.50 -18.48
N LYS A 145 -8.36 -14.65 -17.88
CA LYS A 145 -9.68 -14.92 -17.29
C LYS A 145 -9.97 -14.00 -16.10
N ASN A 146 -9.00 -13.76 -15.24
CA ASN A 146 -9.14 -12.85 -14.09
C ASN A 146 -9.35 -11.40 -14.55
N VAL A 147 -8.61 -10.93 -15.57
CA VAL A 147 -8.81 -9.58 -16.15
C VAL A 147 -10.18 -9.45 -16.81
N ASP A 148 -10.60 -10.42 -17.60
CA ASP A 148 -11.95 -10.41 -18.23
C ASP A 148 -13.03 -10.31 -17.12
N ARG A 149 -12.88 -11.06 -16.03
CA ARG A 149 -13.80 -11.03 -14.89
C ARG A 149 -13.74 -9.72 -14.10
N GLU A 150 -12.55 -9.14 -13.97
CA GLU A 150 -12.35 -7.82 -13.37
C GLU A 150 -13.12 -6.73 -14.10
N TYR A 151 -13.03 -6.67 -15.44
CA TYR A 151 -13.78 -5.71 -16.25
C TYR A 151 -15.29 -5.96 -16.17
N GLU A 152 -15.72 -7.22 -16.16
CA GLU A 152 -17.14 -7.58 -16.02
C GLU A 152 -17.71 -7.07 -14.68
N ARG A 153 -17.01 -7.30 -13.57
CA ARG A 153 -17.45 -6.90 -12.22
C ARG A 153 -17.39 -5.40 -11.97
N ASN A 154 -16.42 -4.71 -12.56
CA ASN A 154 -16.11 -3.32 -12.20
C ASN A 154 -16.41 -2.32 -13.32
N GLY A 155 -17.15 -2.73 -14.36
CA GLY A 155 -17.42 -1.90 -15.55
C GLY A 155 -17.96 -0.51 -15.22
N GLU A 156 -18.95 -0.40 -14.32
CA GLU A 156 -19.50 0.90 -13.90
C GLU A 156 -18.46 1.83 -13.26
N ARG A 157 -17.56 1.28 -12.43
CA ARG A 157 -16.46 2.05 -11.82
C ARG A 157 -15.44 2.50 -12.86
N TYR A 158 -15.19 1.67 -13.85
CA TYR A 158 -14.23 1.99 -14.92
C TYR A 158 -14.77 3.02 -15.88
N ASP A 159 -16.07 2.98 -16.22
CA ASP A 159 -16.74 4.03 -16.95
C ASP A 159 -16.66 5.38 -16.23
N PHE A 160 -16.88 5.38 -14.93
CA PHE A 160 -16.78 6.57 -14.07
C PHE A 160 -15.36 7.13 -14.02
N LEU A 161 -14.35 6.29 -13.77
CA LEU A 161 -12.95 6.73 -13.73
C LEU A 161 -12.47 7.22 -15.10
N LYS A 162 -12.94 6.60 -16.18
CA LYS A 162 -12.65 7.05 -17.54
C LYS A 162 -13.25 8.42 -17.83
N TRP A 163 -14.47 8.68 -17.33
CA TRP A 163 -15.07 10.00 -17.37
C TRP A 163 -14.22 11.00 -16.57
N GLY A 164 -13.85 10.68 -15.34
CA GLY A 164 -13.02 11.54 -14.49
C GLY A 164 -11.71 11.96 -15.16
N GLN A 165 -11.03 11.02 -15.83
CA GLN A 165 -9.81 11.30 -16.59
C GLN A 165 -10.02 12.32 -17.71
N SER A 166 -11.22 12.40 -18.29
CA SER A 166 -11.55 13.36 -19.34
C SER A 166 -12.15 14.67 -18.84
N ALA A 167 -12.75 14.63 -17.65
CA ALA A 167 -13.50 15.77 -17.08
C ALA A 167 -12.65 16.68 -16.20
N PHE A 168 -11.64 16.14 -15.51
CA PHE A 168 -10.78 16.88 -14.60
C PHE A 168 -9.41 17.17 -15.22
N ASP A 169 -8.94 18.40 -15.08
CA ASP A 169 -7.55 18.76 -15.32
C ASP A 169 -6.67 18.22 -14.19
N ASN A 170 -5.38 17.99 -14.44
CA ASN A 170 -4.41 17.44 -13.48
C ASN A 170 -4.79 16.04 -12.91
N PHE A 171 -5.71 15.32 -13.53
CA PHE A 171 -6.12 13.99 -13.10
C PHE A 171 -5.81 12.95 -14.19
N SER A 172 -5.06 11.93 -13.82
CA SER A 172 -4.65 10.85 -14.73
C SER A 172 -4.97 9.49 -14.12
N VAL A 173 -5.46 8.57 -14.96
CA VAL A 173 -5.75 7.20 -14.55
C VAL A 173 -4.80 6.23 -15.22
N VAL A 174 -4.10 5.42 -14.43
CA VAL A 174 -3.35 4.25 -14.88
C VAL A 174 -4.32 3.07 -14.92
N PRO A 175 -4.59 2.49 -16.10
CA PRO A 175 -5.61 1.48 -16.28
C PRO A 175 -5.29 0.13 -15.62
N PRO A 176 -6.30 -0.76 -15.48
CA PRO A 176 -6.14 -2.09 -14.93
C PRO A 176 -5.05 -2.91 -15.64
N GLY A 177 -4.41 -3.84 -14.91
CA GLY A 177 -3.41 -4.73 -15.46
C GLY A 177 -2.04 -4.08 -15.74
N THR A 178 -1.82 -2.83 -15.32
CA THR A 178 -0.51 -2.13 -15.49
C THR A 178 0.46 -2.49 -14.37
N GLY A 179 0.01 -2.44 -13.13
CA GLY A 179 0.82 -2.72 -11.96
C GLY A 179 0.24 -2.09 -10.69
N ILE A 180 0.90 -2.33 -9.57
CA ILE A 180 0.52 -1.76 -8.27
C ILE A 180 0.98 -0.30 -8.17
N CYS A 181 0.18 0.56 -7.54
CA CYS A 181 0.37 2.02 -7.53
C CYS A 181 1.76 2.45 -7.05
N HIS A 182 2.26 1.90 -5.94
CA HIS A 182 3.55 2.30 -5.40
C HIS A 182 4.74 1.83 -6.26
N GLN A 183 4.66 0.68 -6.94
CA GLN A 183 5.71 0.23 -7.88
C GLN A 183 5.66 1.02 -9.19
N VAL A 184 4.48 1.28 -9.75
CA VAL A 184 4.32 2.15 -10.93
C VAL A 184 4.84 3.56 -10.62
N ASN A 185 4.62 4.04 -9.40
CA ASN A 185 5.16 5.31 -8.93
C ASN A 185 6.70 5.30 -8.89
N LEU A 186 7.30 4.29 -8.27
CA LEU A 186 8.75 4.13 -8.17
C LEU A 186 9.41 4.03 -9.56
N GLU A 187 8.88 3.18 -10.43
CA GLU A 187 9.47 2.87 -11.73
C GLU A 187 9.23 3.97 -12.78
N ASN A 188 8.17 4.78 -12.65
CA ASN A 188 7.78 5.72 -13.72
C ASN A 188 7.32 7.11 -13.25
N LEU A 189 6.36 7.23 -12.30
CA LEU A 189 5.70 8.52 -12.04
C LEU A 189 6.57 9.49 -11.24
N ALA A 190 7.35 9.01 -10.28
CA ALA A 190 8.19 9.82 -9.42
C ALA A 190 9.41 10.38 -10.16
N GLN A 191 9.83 11.59 -9.77
CA GLN A 191 10.88 12.35 -10.44
C GLN A 191 12.06 12.71 -9.53
N THR A 192 11.99 12.42 -8.22
CA THR A 192 12.94 12.85 -7.17
C THR A 192 13.03 14.37 -7.00
N VAL A 193 13.18 15.12 -8.09
CA VAL A 193 13.04 16.57 -8.13
C VAL A 193 11.90 16.90 -9.10
N TRP A 194 10.88 17.55 -8.61
CA TRP A 194 9.73 17.99 -9.40
C TRP A 194 10.01 19.35 -10.03
N THR A 195 9.32 19.68 -11.11
CA THR A 195 9.42 20.98 -11.75
C THR A 195 8.03 21.54 -12.07
N LYS A 196 7.84 22.85 -11.86
CA LYS A 196 6.60 23.55 -12.18
C LYS A 196 6.92 24.90 -12.83
N SER A 197 6.30 25.19 -13.95
CA SER A 197 6.42 26.50 -14.60
C SER A 197 5.31 27.42 -14.10
N GLU A 198 5.68 28.57 -13.56
CA GLU A 198 4.76 29.57 -13.03
C GLU A 198 5.39 30.97 -13.15
N GLY A 199 4.62 31.97 -13.57
CA GLY A 199 5.11 33.37 -13.66
C GLY A 199 6.32 33.57 -14.57
N GLY A 200 6.52 32.75 -15.59
CA GLY A 200 7.66 32.82 -16.50
C GLY A 200 8.96 32.17 -15.96
N LYS A 201 8.96 31.64 -14.77
CA LYS A 201 10.05 30.85 -14.17
C LYS A 201 9.71 29.37 -14.17
N THR A 202 10.72 28.51 -14.21
CA THR A 202 10.55 27.06 -13.93
C THR A 202 11.18 26.75 -12.58
N TYR A 203 10.33 26.45 -11.61
CA TYR A 203 10.75 26.10 -10.27
C TYR A 203 11.16 24.63 -10.19
N ALA A 204 12.24 24.33 -9.46
CA ALA A 204 12.66 23.00 -9.08
C ALA A 204 12.55 22.84 -7.56
N PHE A 205 11.98 21.73 -7.10
CA PHE A 205 11.77 21.44 -5.70
C PHE A 205 11.68 19.92 -5.47
N PRO A 206 11.82 19.40 -4.24
CA PRO A 206 11.71 17.98 -3.99
C PRO A 206 10.36 17.42 -4.46
N ASP A 207 10.39 16.31 -5.20
CA ASP A 207 9.16 15.54 -5.43
C ASP A 207 8.67 15.02 -4.09
N THR A 208 7.41 15.30 -3.78
CA THR A 208 6.77 14.90 -2.55
C THR A 208 5.34 14.47 -2.83
N LEU A 209 4.83 13.50 -2.09
CA LEU A 209 3.47 13.07 -2.30
C LEU A 209 2.80 12.58 -1.02
N VAL A 210 1.49 12.60 -1.03
CA VAL A 210 0.65 11.76 -0.16
C VAL A 210 -0.14 10.80 -1.02
N GLY A 211 -0.44 9.63 -0.47
CA GLY A 211 -1.16 8.62 -1.23
C GLY A 211 -2.22 7.90 -0.41
N THR A 212 -3.30 7.46 -1.06
CA THR A 212 -4.33 6.66 -0.42
C THR A 212 -3.95 5.19 -0.28
N ASP A 213 -2.76 4.82 -0.71
CA ASP A 213 -2.12 3.53 -0.44
C ASP A 213 -1.15 3.64 0.73
N SER A 214 -1.26 2.75 1.72
CA SER A 214 -0.35 2.75 2.88
C SER A 214 1.11 2.55 2.47
N HIS A 215 1.38 1.83 1.38
CA HIS A 215 2.73 1.58 0.86
C HIS A 215 3.26 2.65 -0.10
N THR A 216 2.60 3.82 -0.15
CA THR A 216 3.15 5.04 -0.78
C THR A 216 4.57 5.32 -0.31
N THR A 217 4.91 4.92 0.91
CA THR A 217 6.24 5.04 1.51
C THR A 217 7.36 4.32 0.74
N MET A 218 7.08 3.37 -0.16
CA MET A 218 8.11 2.77 -1.03
C MET A 218 8.95 3.83 -1.75
N ILE A 219 8.33 4.94 -2.07
CA ILE A 219 8.98 6.03 -2.82
C ILE A 219 10.10 6.72 -2.03
N ASN A 220 10.14 6.54 -0.71
CA ASN A 220 11.18 7.12 0.12
C ASN A 220 12.57 6.51 -0.19
N GLY A 221 12.61 5.30 -0.75
CA GLY A 221 13.83 4.70 -1.30
C GLY A 221 14.41 5.50 -2.46
N LEU A 222 13.59 6.26 -3.20
CA LEU A 222 14.01 7.17 -4.27
C LEU A 222 14.23 8.62 -3.73
N SER A 223 14.40 8.80 -2.44
CA SER A 223 14.54 10.10 -1.79
C SER A 223 13.37 11.06 -2.02
N VAL A 224 12.19 10.53 -2.25
CA VAL A 224 10.94 11.27 -2.36
C VAL A 224 10.19 11.15 -1.04
N LEU A 225 9.91 12.27 -0.38
CA LEU A 225 9.14 12.25 0.86
C LEU A 225 7.68 11.98 0.55
N GLY A 226 7.17 10.84 1.03
CA GLY A 226 5.80 10.43 0.78
C GLY A 226 5.31 9.42 1.80
N TRP A 227 4.01 9.50 2.13
CA TRP A 227 3.36 8.57 3.05
C TRP A 227 1.88 8.36 2.74
N GLY A 228 1.29 7.33 3.37
CA GLY A 228 -0.12 7.02 3.25
C GLY A 228 -1.01 7.96 4.07
N VAL A 229 -2.14 8.36 3.48
CA VAL A 229 -3.15 9.21 4.11
C VAL A 229 -4.55 8.65 3.88
N GLY A 230 -5.52 9.14 4.63
CA GLY A 230 -6.94 8.86 4.39
C GLY A 230 -7.47 9.57 3.14
N GLY A 231 -8.65 9.14 2.66
CA GLY A 231 -9.29 9.72 1.46
C GLY A 231 -9.51 11.24 1.59
N ILE A 232 -10.02 11.70 2.71
CA ILE A 232 -10.30 13.14 2.98
C ILE A 232 -9.02 13.98 2.94
N GLU A 233 -7.92 13.49 3.51
CA GLU A 233 -6.63 14.22 3.44
C GLU A 233 -6.11 14.30 2.00
N ALA A 234 -6.27 13.21 1.23
CA ALA A 234 -5.94 13.22 -0.20
C ALA A 234 -6.78 14.22 -0.97
N GLU A 235 -8.09 14.29 -0.71
CA GLU A 235 -9.00 15.27 -1.30
C GLU A 235 -8.62 16.70 -0.94
N ALA A 236 -8.32 16.96 0.34
CA ALA A 236 -7.84 18.26 0.79
C ALA A 236 -6.56 18.67 0.05
N ALA A 237 -5.59 17.76 -0.07
CA ALA A 237 -4.35 18.00 -0.80
C ALA A 237 -4.60 18.22 -2.32
N MET A 238 -5.53 17.47 -2.93
CA MET A 238 -5.93 17.71 -4.33
C MET A 238 -6.49 19.10 -4.53
N LEU A 239 -7.29 19.60 -3.59
CA LEU A 239 -7.90 20.92 -3.63
C LEU A 239 -6.98 22.06 -3.15
N GLY A 240 -5.68 21.74 -2.93
CA GLY A 240 -4.65 22.71 -2.58
C GLY A 240 -4.63 23.12 -1.10
N GLN A 241 -5.42 22.46 -0.25
CA GLN A 241 -5.34 22.67 1.19
C GLN A 241 -4.04 22.07 1.74
N PRO A 242 -3.37 22.73 2.70
CA PRO A 242 -2.22 22.14 3.35
C PRO A 242 -2.64 21.02 4.30
N ILE A 243 -1.76 20.06 4.44
CA ILE A 243 -1.85 19.04 5.49
C ILE A 243 -1.26 19.63 6.77
N SER A 244 -2.06 19.69 7.82
CA SER A 244 -1.58 20.11 9.14
C SER A 244 -0.84 18.95 9.80
N MET A 245 0.39 19.21 10.27
CA MET A 245 1.20 18.21 10.96
C MET A 245 2.15 18.86 11.96
N LEU A 246 2.42 18.18 13.07
CA LEU A 246 3.52 18.54 13.95
C LEU A 246 4.86 18.31 13.24
N ILE A 247 5.86 19.16 13.53
CA ILE A 247 7.22 18.89 13.07
C ILE A 247 7.66 17.58 13.71
N PRO A 248 7.97 16.52 12.93
CA PRO A 248 8.13 15.17 13.46
C PRO A 248 9.47 14.98 14.19
N GLU A 249 9.46 14.08 15.14
CA GLU A 249 10.69 13.45 15.60
C GLU A 249 11.28 12.59 14.49
N VAL A 250 12.61 12.52 14.39
CA VAL A 250 13.31 11.71 13.39
C VAL A 250 14.25 10.73 14.06
N VAL A 251 14.03 9.43 13.82
CA VAL A 251 14.90 8.35 14.28
C VAL A 251 15.88 7.99 13.18
N GLY A 252 17.17 8.15 13.42
CA GLY A 252 18.22 7.70 12.53
C GLY A 252 18.43 6.18 12.66
N PHE A 253 18.39 5.44 11.55
CA PHE A 253 18.65 4.00 11.52
C PHE A 253 19.96 3.73 10.76
N GLU A 254 21.00 3.41 11.48
CA GLU A 254 22.32 3.14 10.91
C GLU A 254 22.41 1.69 10.42
N LEU A 255 22.81 1.52 9.17
CA LEU A 255 23.07 0.21 8.56
C LEU A 255 24.56 0.03 8.35
N ASN A 256 25.11 -1.07 8.86
CA ASN A 256 26.52 -1.43 8.79
C ASN A 256 26.68 -2.82 8.16
N GLY A 257 27.80 -3.04 7.46
CA GLY A 257 28.13 -4.34 6.88
C GLY A 257 27.39 -4.66 5.57
N LYS A 258 27.28 -5.93 5.25
CA LYS A 258 26.68 -6.46 4.01
C LYS A 258 25.85 -7.70 4.30
N LEU A 259 24.73 -7.88 3.59
CA LEU A 259 23.92 -9.09 3.72
C LEU A 259 24.73 -10.36 3.49
N PRO A 260 24.58 -11.38 4.36
CA PRO A 260 25.26 -12.67 4.17
C PRO A 260 24.67 -13.46 3.00
N GLU A 261 25.40 -14.41 2.51
CA GLU A 261 24.93 -15.33 1.46
C GLU A 261 23.68 -16.08 1.94
N GLY A 262 22.67 -16.13 1.09
CA GLY A 262 21.39 -16.78 1.37
C GLY A 262 20.34 -15.89 1.99
N ALA A 263 20.69 -14.74 2.59
CA ALA A 263 19.74 -13.76 3.06
C ALA A 263 19.29 -12.81 1.94
N THR A 264 18.09 -12.28 2.05
CA THR A 264 17.47 -11.41 1.07
C THR A 264 17.07 -10.05 1.67
N ALA A 265 16.72 -9.07 0.81
CA ALA A 265 16.14 -7.81 1.27
C ALA A 265 14.87 -8.01 2.12
N THR A 266 14.10 -9.08 1.87
CA THR A 266 12.94 -9.43 2.68
C THR A 266 13.34 -9.77 4.12
N ASP A 267 14.39 -10.56 4.29
CA ASP A 267 14.89 -10.93 5.63
C ASP A 267 15.36 -9.68 6.39
N LEU A 268 16.05 -8.78 5.69
CA LEU A 268 16.48 -7.50 6.25
C LEU A 268 15.29 -6.63 6.69
N VAL A 269 14.28 -6.47 5.82
CA VAL A 269 13.14 -5.61 6.17
C VAL A 269 12.33 -6.19 7.33
N LEU A 270 12.17 -7.50 7.43
CA LEU A 270 11.50 -8.13 8.56
C LEU A 270 12.25 -7.89 9.88
N ARG A 271 13.60 -7.91 9.85
CA ARG A 271 14.42 -7.57 11.01
C ARG A 271 14.28 -6.10 11.40
N VAL A 272 14.28 -5.19 10.43
CA VAL A 272 14.06 -3.76 10.65
C VAL A 272 12.67 -3.49 11.25
N VAL A 273 11.64 -4.19 10.75
CA VAL A 273 10.27 -4.08 11.30
C VAL A 273 10.23 -4.48 12.76
N GLU A 274 10.84 -5.61 13.12
CA GLU A 274 10.94 -6.08 14.51
C GLU A 274 11.60 -5.02 15.39
N MET A 275 12.78 -4.53 15.03
CA MET A 275 13.55 -3.55 15.83
C MET A 275 12.82 -2.21 16.00
N LEU A 276 12.22 -1.68 14.93
CA LEU A 276 11.51 -0.40 14.97
C LEU A 276 10.18 -0.49 15.72
N ARG A 277 9.49 -1.63 15.66
CA ARG A 277 8.31 -1.88 16.51
C ARG A 277 8.68 -1.94 17.99
N GLU A 278 9.77 -2.60 18.31
CA GLU A 278 10.29 -2.63 19.69
C GLU A 278 10.70 -1.22 20.17
N LYS A 279 11.33 -0.43 19.31
CA LYS A 279 11.72 0.97 19.59
C LYS A 279 10.50 1.88 19.80
N GLY A 280 9.40 1.65 19.10
CA GLY A 280 8.21 2.51 19.18
C GLY A 280 8.38 3.82 18.38
N VAL A 281 8.18 3.75 17.07
CA VAL A 281 8.35 4.89 16.13
C VAL A 281 7.04 5.43 15.55
N VAL A 282 5.92 5.14 16.20
CA VAL A 282 4.60 5.62 15.74
C VAL A 282 4.58 7.16 15.72
N GLY A 283 4.16 7.71 14.57
CA GLY A 283 4.12 9.16 14.36
C GLY A 283 5.47 9.83 14.11
N LYS A 284 6.57 9.06 14.10
CA LYS A 284 7.92 9.56 13.83
C LYS A 284 8.32 9.30 12.38
N PHE A 285 9.33 10.02 11.92
CA PHE A 285 10.06 9.70 10.68
C PHE A 285 11.23 8.77 11.04
N VAL A 286 11.55 7.84 10.14
CA VAL A 286 12.78 7.06 10.17
C VAL A 286 13.64 7.48 9.00
N GLU A 287 14.92 7.73 9.21
CA GLU A 287 15.88 8.07 8.16
C GLU A 287 17.05 7.08 8.20
N PHE A 288 17.26 6.36 7.10
CA PHE A 288 18.32 5.37 6.99
C PHE A 288 19.64 6.00 6.57
N TYR A 289 20.73 5.57 7.20
CA TYR A 289 22.07 6.06 6.91
C TYR A 289 23.14 5.00 7.23
N GLY A 290 24.38 5.32 7.03
CA GLY A 290 25.52 4.45 7.34
C GLY A 290 26.15 3.78 6.13
N PRO A 291 27.32 3.12 6.31
CA PRO A 291 28.10 2.51 5.22
C PRO A 291 27.42 1.27 4.62
N GLY A 292 26.48 0.64 5.33
CA GLY A 292 25.75 -0.51 4.80
C GLY A 292 24.93 -0.17 3.56
N LEU A 293 24.58 1.12 3.35
CA LEU A 293 23.87 1.56 2.13
C LEU A 293 24.69 1.32 0.86
N ASP A 294 26.02 1.26 0.91
CA ASP A 294 26.89 0.95 -0.23
C ASP A 294 26.67 -0.47 -0.78
N HIS A 295 25.99 -1.32 -0.01
CA HIS A 295 25.75 -2.73 -0.32
C HIS A 295 24.28 -3.06 -0.56
N LEU A 296 23.40 -2.05 -0.56
CA LEU A 296 21.97 -2.16 -0.80
C LEU A 296 21.60 -1.42 -2.08
N SER A 297 21.05 -2.14 -3.05
CA SER A 297 20.49 -1.52 -4.25
C SER A 297 19.36 -0.57 -3.90
N LEU A 298 18.97 0.31 -4.82
CA LEU A 298 17.81 1.17 -4.61
C LEU A 298 16.54 0.35 -4.38
N GLU A 299 16.41 -0.80 -5.03
CA GLU A 299 15.28 -1.71 -4.85
C GLU A 299 15.25 -2.34 -3.45
N ASP A 300 16.42 -2.60 -2.83
CA ASP A 300 16.51 -3.02 -1.43
C ASP A 300 16.07 -1.88 -0.50
N GLN A 301 16.53 -0.66 -0.75
CA GLN A 301 16.14 0.54 -0.02
C GLN A 301 14.63 0.79 -0.14
N ALA A 302 14.06 0.65 -1.34
CA ALA A 302 12.61 0.77 -1.59
C ALA A 302 11.82 -0.32 -0.83
N THR A 303 12.38 -1.54 -0.71
CA THR A 303 11.77 -2.62 0.08
C THR A 303 11.70 -2.25 1.56
N LEU A 304 12.76 -1.66 2.12
CA LEU A 304 12.79 -1.15 3.50
C LEU A 304 11.79 0.00 3.71
N ALA A 305 11.77 0.95 2.80
CA ALA A 305 10.86 2.10 2.82
C ALA A 305 9.38 1.69 2.72
N ASN A 306 9.08 0.66 1.90
CA ASN A 306 7.72 0.15 1.68
C ASN A 306 7.04 -0.26 2.98
N MET A 307 7.76 -0.89 3.89
CA MET A 307 7.22 -1.40 5.15
C MET A 307 7.22 -0.37 6.31
N ALA A 308 7.31 0.94 6.01
CA ALA A 308 7.19 1.97 7.03
C ALA A 308 5.88 1.87 7.84
N PRO A 309 4.71 1.62 7.25
CA PRO A 309 3.48 1.38 8.00
C PRO A 309 3.58 0.17 8.93
N GLU A 310 4.25 -0.89 8.51
CA GLU A 310 4.40 -2.12 9.29
C GLU A 310 5.32 -1.92 10.49
N TYR A 311 6.41 -1.15 10.37
CA TYR A 311 7.20 -0.80 11.54
C TYR A 311 6.65 0.40 12.34
N GLY A 312 5.61 1.08 11.83
CA GLY A 312 4.83 2.08 12.55
C GLY A 312 5.29 3.52 12.34
N ALA A 313 6.27 3.77 11.48
CA ALA A 313 6.72 5.13 11.14
C ALA A 313 5.85 5.76 10.04
N THR A 314 5.84 7.08 9.99
CA THR A 314 5.19 7.82 8.91
C THR A 314 5.92 7.61 7.58
N CYS A 315 7.26 7.55 7.59
CA CYS A 315 8.09 7.28 6.42
C CYS A 315 9.40 6.58 6.82
N GLY A 316 10.07 5.99 5.81
CA GLY A 316 11.41 5.42 5.95
C GLY A 316 12.32 5.99 4.86
N PHE A 317 12.94 7.14 5.11
CA PHE A 317 13.57 7.99 4.13
C PHE A 317 15.03 7.63 3.87
N PHE A 318 15.45 7.67 2.61
CA PHE A 318 16.83 7.45 2.16
C PHE A 318 17.41 8.69 1.50
N PRO A 319 18.73 8.94 1.59
CA PRO A 319 19.38 10.04 0.89
C PRO A 319 19.47 9.79 -0.62
N VAL A 320 19.67 10.85 -1.39
CA VAL A 320 20.06 10.75 -2.81
C VAL A 320 21.51 10.35 -2.92
N ASP A 321 21.83 9.38 -3.76
CA ASP A 321 23.19 8.95 -4.05
C ASP A 321 23.38 8.49 -5.53
N ASP A 322 24.53 7.91 -5.84
CA ASP A 322 24.82 7.40 -7.18
C ASP A 322 23.86 6.28 -7.63
N ASP A 323 23.35 5.46 -6.71
CA ASP A 323 22.41 4.40 -7.02
C ASP A 323 21.02 4.96 -7.34
N THR A 324 20.63 6.07 -6.72
CA THR A 324 19.45 6.85 -7.13
C THR A 324 19.56 7.28 -8.60
N LEU A 325 20.69 7.84 -9.03
CA LEU A 325 20.88 8.29 -10.41
C LEU A 325 20.91 7.12 -11.41
N LYS A 326 21.57 6.02 -11.05
CA LYS A 326 21.57 4.78 -11.85
C LYS A 326 20.17 4.22 -12.03
N TYR A 327 19.36 4.20 -10.97
CA TYR A 327 17.99 3.73 -11.03
C TYR A 327 17.11 4.61 -11.92
N LEU A 328 17.22 5.93 -11.79
CA LEU A 328 16.51 6.88 -12.65
C LEU A 328 16.86 6.69 -14.12
N ASP A 329 18.15 6.43 -14.45
CA ASP A 329 18.56 6.12 -15.82
C ASP A 329 18.03 4.75 -16.27
N ALA A 330 18.17 3.72 -15.46
CA ALA A 330 17.71 2.37 -15.77
C ALA A 330 16.19 2.30 -16.00
N THR A 331 15.41 3.10 -15.27
CA THR A 331 13.94 3.18 -15.38
C THR A 331 13.44 4.20 -16.40
N GLY A 332 14.36 4.84 -17.14
CA GLY A 332 14.02 5.59 -18.35
C GLY A 332 13.85 7.09 -18.18
N ARG A 333 14.14 7.68 -16.99
CA ARG A 333 14.14 9.14 -16.84
C ARG A 333 15.15 9.77 -17.82
N ASP A 334 14.83 10.97 -18.29
CA ASP A 334 15.70 11.66 -19.22
C ASP A 334 16.97 12.22 -18.54
N LYS A 335 18.02 12.43 -19.35
CA LYS A 335 19.31 12.87 -18.82
C LYS A 335 19.24 14.25 -18.15
N GLN A 336 18.40 15.15 -18.65
CA GLN A 336 18.22 16.48 -18.06
C GLN A 336 17.66 16.36 -16.64
N ARG A 337 16.67 15.46 -16.43
CA ARG A 337 16.11 15.17 -15.10
C ARG A 337 17.16 14.61 -14.16
N ILE A 338 17.97 13.65 -14.62
CA ILE A 338 19.02 13.03 -13.80
C ILE A 338 20.08 14.06 -13.38
N GLU A 339 20.54 14.90 -14.31
CA GLU A 339 21.49 15.97 -14.01
C GLU A 339 20.88 17.02 -13.05
N LEU A 340 19.58 17.32 -13.17
CA LEU A 340 18.87 18.22 -12.25
C LEU A 340 18.81 17.60 -10.84
N VAL A 341 18.48 16.31 -10.73
CA VAL A 341 18.43 15.60 -9.44
C VAL A 341 19.77 15.65 -8.73
N GLU A 342 20.86 15.36 -9.44
CA GLU A 342 22.22 15.40 -8.87
C GLU A 342 22.57 16.81 -8.38
N ALA A 343 22.42 17.81 -9.25
CA ALA A 343 22.78 19.19 -8.94
C ALA A 343 21.96 19.75 -7.78
N TYR A 344 20.64 19.52 -7.82
CA TYR A 344 19.72 19.97 -6.78
C TYR A 344 19.98 19.30 -5.44
N ALA A 345 20.15 17.98 -5.41
CA ALA A 345 20.40 17.23 -4.19
C ALA A 345 21.70 17.67 -3.50
N LYS A 346 22.76 17.94 -4.29
CA LYS A 346 24.03 18.46 -3.77
C LYS A 346 23.88 19.87 -3.22
N ALA A 347 23.17 20.76 -3.92
CA ALA A 347 22.93 22.15 -3.47
C ALA A 347 22.11 22.19 -2.17
N GLN A 348 21.13 21.31 -2.01
CA GLN A 348 20.21 21.30 -0.86
C GLN A 348 20.69 20.42 0.30
N GLY A 349 21.88 19.79 0.22
CA GLY A 349 22.36 18.87 1.27
C GLY A 349 21.47 17.63 1.44
N LEU A 350 20.83 17.17 0.38
CA LEU A 350 20.06 15.92 0.32
C LEU A 350 20.93 14.75 -0.18
N TRP A 351 22.09 15.05 -0.75
CA TRP A 351 23.06 14.08 -1.24
C TRP A 351 23.73 13.33 -0.08
N ARG A 352 24.00 12.03 -0.27
CA ARG A 352 24.80 11.22 0.66
C ARG A 352 26.28 11.53 0.52
N ASP A 353 26.80 12.39 1.37
CA ASP A 353 28.17 12.91 1.35
C ASP A 353 29.04 12.40 2.50
N GLY A 354 28.54 11.42 3.27
CA GLY A 354 29.22 10.89 4.46
C GLY A 354 28.94 11.68 5.74
N THR A 355 28.26 12.81 5.66
CA THR A 355 27.84 13.54 6.88
C THR A 355 26.64 12.84 7.53
N THR A 356 26.63 12.78 8.85
CA THR A 356 25.52 12.25 9.63
C THR A 356 24.70 13.42 10.18
N PRO A 357 23.40 13.51 9.83
CA PRO A 357 22.49 14.50 10.42
C PRO A 357 22.33 14.29 11.93
N GLU A 358 21.78 15.31 12.59
CA GLU A 358 21.39 15.20 14.00
C GLU A 358 19.97 14.64 14.10
N TYR A 359 19.79 13.54 14.84
CA TYR A 359 18.51 12.85 14.99
C TYR A 359 17.94 13.02 16.41
N THR A 360 16.65 12.77 16.60
CA THR A 360 16.00 12.67 17.91
C THR A 360 16.56 11.50 18.69
N ASP A 361 16.71 10.36 18.01
CA ASP A 361 17.23 9.12 18.58
C ASP A 361 17.86 8.29 17.45
N THR A 362 18.61 7.26 17.79
CA THR A 362 19.30 6.41 16.81
C THR A 362 19.18 4.93 17.15
N LEU A 363 19.17 4.11 16.08
CA LEU A 363 19.34 2.66 16.12
C LEU A 363 20.46 2.26 15.17
N SER A 364 21.10 1.13 15.43
CA SER A 364 22.11 0.57 14.54
C SER A 364 21.88 -0.93 14.31
N LEU A 365 22.07 -1.39 13.08
CA LEU A 365 22.02 -2.80 12.71
C LEU A 365 23.24 -3.18 11.88
N ASP A 366 23.97 -4.17 12.35
CA ASP A 366 24.95 -4.88 11.53
C ASP A 366 24.17 -5.89 10.65
N ILE A 367 24.02 -5.58 9.37
CA ILE A 367 23.26 -6.41 8.44
C ILE A 367 23.93 -7.75 8.14
N THR A 368 25.20 -7.96 8.55
CA THR A 368 25.85 -9.29 8.48
C THR A 368 25.20 -10.30 9.43
N SER A 369 24.46 -9.84 10.43
CA SER A 369 23.74 -10.68 11.38
C SER A 369 22.36 -11.15 10.90
N VAL A 370 21.89 -10.66 9.76
CA VAL A 370 20.56 -10.98 9.23
C VAL A 370 20.52 -12.41 8.71
N MET A 371 19.58 -13.19 9.21
CA MET A 371 19.36 -14.58 8.80
C MET A 371 18.06 -14.72 8.01
N PRO A 372 17.95 -15.70 7.08
CA PRO A 372 16.68 -16.06 6.47
C PRO A 372 15.59 -16.28 7.52
N ALA A 373 14.42 -15.69 7.31
CA ALA A 373 13.38 -15.61 8.31
C ALA A 373 11.97 -15.63 7.70
N ILE A 374 10.99 -15.93 8.55
CA ILE A 374 9.57 -15.70 8.26
C ILE A 374 8.94 -14.90 9.41
N SER A 375 7.80 -14.28 9.14
CA SER A 375 7.06 -13.52 10.17
C SER A 375 5.59 -13.91 10.20
N GLY A 376 5.06 -14.22 11.36
CA GLY A 376 3.68 -14.61 11.57
C GLY A 376 3.44 -15.22 12.95
N PRO A 377 2.19 -15.63 13.23
CA PRO A 377 1.10 -15.90 12.28
C PRO A 377 0.18 -14.69 11.97
N LYS A 378 0.32 -13.56 12.67
CA LYS A 378 -0.68 -12.49 12.63
C LYS A 378 -0.11 -11.09 12.36
N ARG A 379 1.18 -10.87 12.59
CA ARG A 379 1.80 -9.54 12.51
C ARG A 379 3.18 -9.59 11.85
N PRO A 380 3.57 -8.55 11.07
CA PRO A 380 4.87 -8.52 10.41
C PRO A 380 6.08 -8.51 11.35
N GLN A 381 5.92 -8.00 12.58
CA GLN A 381 6.98 -7.99 13.59
C GLN A 381 7.15 -9.31 14.36
N ASP A 382 6.23 -10.27 14.20
CA ASP A 382 6.35 -11.59 14.83
C ASP A 382 7.34 -12.46 14.02
N ARG A 383 8.58 -11.98 13.95
CA ARG A 383 9.66 -12.57 13.16
C ARG A 383 10.36 -13.69 13.91
N PHE A 384 10.72 -14.74 13.21
CA PHE A 384 11.63 -15.78 13.70
C PHE A 384 12.49 -16.34 12.55
N ASP A 385 13.66 -16.86 12.90
CA ASP A 385 14.58 -17.40 11.93
C ASP A 385 14.01 -18.66 11.25
N LEU A 386 14.33 -18.87 9.97
CA LEU A 386 13.94 -20.05 9.23
C LEU A 386 14.47 -21.33 9.89
N LYS A 387 15.67 -21.25 10.45
CA LYS A 387 16.24 -22.32 11.27
C LYS A 387 15.43 -22.51 12.55
N GLY A 388 14.81 -23.66 12.69
CA GLY A 388 13.93 -23.98 13.83
C GLY A 388 12.52 -23.39 13.70
N ALA A 389 12.13 -22.93 12.54
CA ALA A 389 10.78 -22.40 12.26
C ALA A 389 9.69 -23.41 12.57
N ASN A 390 9.90 -24.68 12.28
CA ASN A 390 9.00 -25.78 12.60
C ASN A 390 8.75 -25.92 14.12
N ILE A 391 9.79 -25.79 14.93
CA ILE A 391 9.69 -25.84 16.40
C ILE A 391 8.92 -24.62 16.93
N HIS A 392 9.21 -23.45 16.36
CA HIS A 392 8.53 -22.21 16.73
C HIS A 392 7.04 -22.27 16.36
N PHE A 393 6.72 -22.77 15.17
CA PHE A 393 5.33 -22.98 14.75
C PHE A 393 4.59 -23.98 15.63
N ALA A 394 5.24 -25.10 16.03
CA ALA A 394 4.64 -26.06 16.95
C ALA A 394 4.30 -25.43 18.32
N LYS A 395 5.10 -24.44 18.77
CA LYS A 395 4.80 -23.64 19.97
C LYS A 395 3.58 -22.73 19.72
N ILE A 396 3.53 -21.99 18.62
CA ILE A 396 2.40 -21.13 18.24
C ILE A 396 1.11 -21.97 18.19
N LEU A 397 1.16 -23.16 17.59
CA LEU A 397 0.01 -24.03 17.45
C LEU A 397 -0.60 -24.41 18.81
N ARG A 398 0.25 -24.69 19.81
CA ARG A 398 -0.20 -24.99 21.19
C ARG A 398 -0.68 -23.75 21.92
N ASP A 399 0.15 -22.70 21.93
CA ASP A 399 -0.02 -21.55 22.82
C ASP A 399 -1.14 -20.60 22.34
N GLU A 400 -1.29 -20.44 21.01
CA GLU A 400 -2.24 -19.48 20.44
C GLU A 400 -3.52 -20.15 19.94
N TYR A 401 -3.42 -21.39 19.43
CA TYR A 401 -4.56 -22.09 18.82
C TYR A 401 -5.08 -23.24 19.67
N GLY A 402 -4.38 -23.64 20.75
CA GLY A 402 -4.79 -24.72 21.63
C GLY A 402 -4.81 -26.09 20.95
N LYS A 403 -3.99 -26.30 19.91
CA LYS A 403 -3.93 -27.53 19.13
C LYS A 403 -2.62 -28.28 19.38
N THR A 404 -2.64 -29.59 19.23
CA THR A 404 -1.45 -30.41 19.29
C THR A 404 -0.78 -30.52 17.92
N PRO A 405 0.58 -30.53 17.85
CA PRO A 405 1.26 -30.74 16.57
C PRO A 405 1.09 -32.17 16.09
N VAL A 406 0.66 -32.33 14.85
CA VAL A 406 0.71 -33.51 13.95
C VAL A 406 0.19 -34.85 14.42
N GLY A 407 -0.67 -35.48 13.64
CA GLY A 407 -0.94 -36.92 13.58
C GLY A 407 -2.37 -37.33 13.92
N ASP A 408 -3.01 -36.77 14.95
CA ASP A 408 -4.36 -37.15 15.35
C ASP A 408 -5.47 -36.28 14.72
N SER A 409 -5.10 -35.24 14.00
CA SER A 409 -6.01 -34.23 13.39
C SER A 409 -6.08 -34.26 11.86
N ALA A 410 -5.37 -35.21 11.23
CA ALA A 410 -5.35 -35.31 9.76
C ALA A 410 -6.74 -35.68 9.22
N VAL A 411 -7.20 -34.90 8.24
CA VAL A 411 -8.52 -35.03 7.61
C VAL A 411 -8.37 -35.46 6.15
N ASP A 412 -9.13 -36.45 5.74
CA ASP A 412 -9.20 -36.90 4.36
C ASP A 412 -9.85 -35.80 3.47
N VAL A 413 -9.19 -35.44 2.38
CA VAL A 413 -9.79 -34.54 1.38
C VAL A 413 -10.64 -35.36 0.41
N LYS A 414 -11.94 -35.15 0.42
CA LYS A 414 -12.91 -35.94 -0.36
C LYS A 414 -12.52 -36.03 -1.86
N GLY A 415 -12.37 -37.32 -2.30
CA GLY A 415 -12.09 -37.60 -3.71
C GLY A 415 -10.67 -37.29 -4.19
N LYS A 416 -9.71 -36.96 -3.28
CA LYS A 416 -8.35 -36.56 -3.67
C LYS A 416 -7.25 -37.56 -3.32
N GLY A 417 -7.49 -38.50 -2.39
CA GLY A 417 -6.52 -39.50 -2.01
C GLY A 417 -5.32 -39.01 -1.21
N TYR A 418 -5.47 -37.86 -0.53
CA TYR A 418 -4.51 -37.33 0.43
C TYR A 418 -5.23 -36.71 1.62
N GLN A 419 -4.49 -36.58 2.72
CA GLN A 419 -4.93 -35.91 3.95
C GLN A 419 -4.30 -34.56 4.11
N VAL A 420 -4.93 -33.69 4.90
CA VAL A 420 -4.43 -32.38 5.33
C VAL A 420 -4.53 -32.27 6.85
N ASP A 421 -3.61 -31.49 7.44
CA ASP A 421 -3.49 -31.37 8.89
C ASP A 421 -3.23 -29.93 9.33
N HIS A 422 -3.16 -29.69 10.65
CA HIS A 422 -2.72 -28.39 11.19
C HIS A 422 -1.35 -28.00 10.64
N GLY A 423 -1.19 -26.74 10.25
CA GLY A 423 0.08 -26.23 9.74
C GLY A 423 0.32 -26.43 8.25
N ASP A 424 -0.57 -27.15 7.56
CA ASP A 424 -0.46 -27.26 6.11
C ASP A 424 -0.67 -25.91 5.42
N VAL A 425 0.13 -25.68 4.38
CA VAL A 425 0.12 -24.47 3.59
C VAL A 425 -0.90 -24.61 2.47
N PHE A 426 -2.03 -23.91 2.59
CA PHE A 426 -3.09 -23.94 1.57
C PHE A 426 -2.94 -22.83 0.52
N ILE A 427 -2.25 -21.74 0.87
CA ILE A 427 -1.96 -20.64 -0.07
C ILE A 427 -0.46 -20.34 -0.03
N ALA A 428 0.19 -20.40 -1.18
CA ALA A 428 1.55 -19.91 -1.39
C ALA A 428 1.51 -18.83 -2.50
N ALA A 429 1.69 -17.56 -2.12
CA ALA A 429 1.48 -16.45 -3.04
C ALA A 429 2.71 -15.53 -3.12
N ILE A 430 3.24 -15.36 -4.32
CA ILE A 430 4.17 -14.25 -4.61
C ILE A 430 3.31 -13.05 -4.98
N THR A 431 3.27 -12.06 -4.05
CA THR A 431 2.38 -10.89 -4.14
C THR A 431 3.13 -9.66 -4.63
N SER A 432 2.41 -8.70 -5.19
CA SER A 432 2.95 -7.45 -5.74
C SER A 432 3.45 -6.44 -4.69
N CYS A 433 3.17 -6.64 -3.41
CA CYS A 433 3.20 -5.56 -2.42
C CYS A 433 4.60 -5.00 -2.11
N THR A 434 5.56 -5.84 -1.67
CA THR A 434 6.85 -5.33 -1.17
C THR A 434 8.02 -5.79 -2.05
N ASN A 435 8.01 -7.05 -2.44
CA ASN A 435 9.18 -7.74 -2.93
C ASN A 435 9.33 -7.71 -4.47
N THR A 436 8.23 -7.55 -5.22
CA THR A 436 8.31 -7.69 -6.69
C THR A 436 8.98 -6.51 -7.38
N SER A 437 9.13 -5.36 -6.71
CA SER A 437 9.97 -4.25 -7.17
C SER A 437 11.47 -4.57 -7.16
N ASN A 438 11.87 -5.63 -6.46
CA ASN A 438 13.25 -6.06 -6.35
C ASN A 438 13.53 -7.25 -7.29
N PRO A 439 14.23 -7.02 -8.40
CA PRO A 439 14.52 -8.08 -9.38
C PRO A 439 15.33 -9.23 -8.80
N SER A 440 16.19 -8.97 -7.83
CA SER A 440 17.06 -10.01 -7.25
C SER A 440 16.26 -11.11 -6.57
N VAL A 441 15.26 -10.75 -5.75
CA VAL A 441 14.43 -11.75 -5.06
C VAL A 441 13.46 -12.46 -6.02
N MET A 442 13.02 -11.77 -7.08
CA MET A 442 12.16 -12.38 -8.10
C MET A 442 12.93 -13.38 -8.97
N MET A 443 14.15 -13.03 -9.38
CA MET A 443 15.01 -13.96 -10.10
C MET A 443 15.44 -15.13 -9.22
N ALA A 444 15.67 -14.91 -7.92
CA ALA A 444 15.94 -15.97 -6.96
C ALA A 444 14.76 -16.97 -6.89
N ALA A 445 13.51 -16.50 -6.81
CA ALA A 445 12.33 -17.37 -6.82
C ALA A 445 12.25 -18.22 -8.11
N GLY A 446 12.49 -17.59 -9.27
CA GLY A 446 12.53 -18.28 -10.55
C GLY A 446 13.65 -19.33 -10.65
N LEU A 447 14.84 -19.03 -10.10
CA LEU A 447 15.97 -19.96 -10.06
C LEU A 447 15.71 -21.15 -9.11
N VAL A 448 15.06 -20.91 -7.96
CA VAL A 448 14.59 -22.00 -7.07
C VAL A 448 13.63 -22.92 -7.83
N ALA A 449 12.64 -22.35 -8.53
CA ALA A 449 11.72 -23.13 -9.35
C ALA A 449 12.44 -23.93 -10.45
N GLN A 450 13.40 -23.31 -11.14
CA GLN A 450 14.18 -23.98 -12.19
C GLN A 450 14.97 -25.17 -11.65
N LYS A 451 15.66 -24.99 -10.52
CA LYS A 451 16.44 -26.08 -9.90
C LYS A 451 15.52 -27.18 -9.37
N ALA A 452 14.37 -26.83 -8.75
CA ALA A 452 13.36 -27.77 -8.28
C ALA A 452 12.81 -28.65 -9.44
N ASN A 453 12.40 -28.03 -10.55
CA ASN A 453 11.90 -28.72 -11.75
C ASN A 453 12.95 -29.67 -12.34
N LYS A 454 14.21 -29.22 -12.47
CA LYS A 454 15.32 -30.04 -12.97
C LYS A 454 15.55 -31.30 -12.12
N LEU A 455 15.27 -31.21 -10.83
CA LEU A 455 15.43 -32.33 -9.89
C LEU A 455 14.14 -33.17 -9.74
N GLY A 456 13.03 -32.76 -10.36
CA GLY A 456 11.77 -33.49 -10.40
C GLY A 456 10.86 -33.24 -9.20
N LEU A 457 11.04 -32.13 -8.48
CA LEU A 457 10.15 -31.73 -7.39
C LEU A 457 8.84 -31.15 -7.94
N THR A 458 7.75 -31.36 -7.20
CA THR A 458 6.43 -30.80 -7.49
C THR A 458 5.83 -30.17 -6.24
N VAL A 459 4.98 -29.17 -6.43
CA VAL A 459 4.19 -28.56 -5.35
C VAL A 459 3.19 -29.55 -4.79
N LYS A 460 2.89 -29.48 -3.49
CA LYS A 460 1.91 -30.35 -2.86
C LYS A 460 0.50 -30.05 -3.39
N PRO A 461 -0.34 -31.09 -3.58
CA PRO A 461 -1.61 -30.94 -4.31
C PRO A 461 -2.66 -30.07 -3.60
N TRP A 462 -2.51 -29.81 -2.31
CA TRP A 462 -3.41 -28.94 -1.55
C TRP A 462 -3.01 -27.47 -1.58
N VAL A 463 -1.82 -27.11 -2.15
CA VAL A 463 -1.31 -25.75 -2.15
C VAL A 463 -1.81 -24.98 -3.37
N LYS A 464 -2.58 -23.94 -3.13
CA LYS A 464 -2.95 -22.94 -4.14
C LYS A 464 -1.79 -21.99 -4.34
N THR A 465 -1.14 -22.05 -5.51
CA THR A 465 -0.02 -21.17 -5.88
C THR A 465 -0.49 -20.04 -6.77
N SER A 466 0.13 -18.86 -6.64
CA SER A 466 -0.14 -17.71 -7.50
C SER A 466 1.05 -16.75 -7.57
N LEU A 467 1.16 -16.06 -8.70
CA LEU A 467 2.11 -14.97 -8.91
C LEU A 467 1.35 -13.71 -9.36
N ALA A 468 1.43 -12.65 -8.58
CA ALA A 468 0.91 -11.34 -8.95
C ALA A 468 2.06 -10.33 -8.98
N PRO A 469 2.69 -10.08 -10.14
CA PRO A 469 3.78 -9.12 -10.24
C PRO A 469 3.30 -7.70 -9.98
N GLY A 470 4.18 -6.84 -9.43
CA GLY A 470 3.86 -5.45 -9.14
C GLY A 470 3.89 -4.53 -10.35
N SER A 471 4.48 -4.96 -11.47
CA SER A 471 4.42 -4.24 -12.73
C SER A 471 4.58 -5.19 -13.92
N GLN A 472 4.19 -4.71 -15.12
CA GLN A 472 4.41 -5.47 -16.36
C GLN A 472 5.91 -5.68 -16.66
N VAL A 473 6.79 -4.84 -16.14
CA VAL A 473 8.26 -5.01 -16.30
C VAL A 473 8.72 -6.30 -15.63
N VAL A 474 8.16 -6.61 -14.44
CA VAL A 474 8.46 -7.87 -13.73
C VAL A 474 8.06 -9.09 -14.58
N GLY A 475 6.86 -9.09 -15.14
CA GLY A 475 6.44 -10.15 -16.07
C GLY A 475 7.39 -10.30 -17.25
N GLU A 476 7.81 -9.18 -17.85
CA GLU A 476 8.69 -9.18 -19.01
C GLU A 476 10.08 -9.76 -18.72
N TYR A 477 10.73 -9.37 -17.62
CA TYR A 477 12.05 -9.92 -17.32
C TYR A 477 11.99 -11.39 -16.88
N LEU A 478 10.91 -11.84 -16.22
CA LEU A 478 10.70 -13.26 -15.93
C LEU A 478 10.48 -14.10 -17.21
N GLU A 479 9.76 -13.57 -18.18
CA GLU A 479 9.57 -14.20 -19.49
C GLU A 479 10.90 -14.27 -20.27
N LYS A 480 11.63 -13.15 -20.37
CA LYS A 480 12.91 -13.09 -21.11
C LYS A 480 14.00 -13.98 -20.51
N SER A 481 14.02 -14.09 -19.18
CA SER A 481 14.92 -15.04 -18.49
C SER A 481 14.47 -16.49 -18.61
N LYS A 482 13.26 -16.76 -19.13
CA LYS A 482 12.57 -18.06 -19.15
C LYS A 482 12.19 -18.59 -17.76
N LEU A 483 12.42 -17.83 -16.70
CA LEU A 483 12.09 -18.24 -15.33
C LEU A 483 10.59 -18.27 -15.09
N GLN A 484 9.77 -17.50 -15.83
CA GLN A 484 8.31 -17.61 -15.78
C GLN A 484 7.83 -19.02 -16.18
N THR A 485 8.47 -19.66 -17.15
CA THR A 485 8.13 -21.03 -17.54
C THR A 485 8.37 -22.03 -16.40
N GLU A 486 9.44 -21.83 -15.66
CA GLU A 486 9.79 -22.67 -14.51
C GLU A 486 8.82 -22.45 -13.34
N LEU A 487 8.46 -21.22 -13.08
CA LEU A 487 7.43 -20.86 -12.08
C LEU A 487 6.06 -21.44 -12.44
N ASN A 488 5.65 -21.37 -13.71
CA ASN A 488 4.39 -21.95 -14.19
C ASN A 488 4.32 -23.48 -13.99
N GLN A 489 5.45 -24.20 -14.12
CA GLN A 489 5.49 -25.65 -13.89
C GLN A 489 5.18 -25.99 -12.43
N LEU A 490 5.48 -25.09 -11.51
CA LEU A 490 5.11 -25.20 -10.08
C LEU A 490 3.77 -24.53 -9.76
N GLY A 491 2.99 -24.12 -10.77
CA GLY A 491 1.68 -23.51 -10.61
C GLY A 491 1.71 -22.02 -10.25
N PHE A 492 2.87 -21.38 -10.18
CA PHE A 492 3.00 -19.94 -10.00
C PHE A 492 2.78 -19.18 -11.32
N ASP A 493 1.60 -19.41 -11.93
CA ASP A 493 1.15 -18.65 -13.07
C ASP A 493 0.80 -17.21 -12.67
N VAL A 494 1.00 -16.27 -13.60
CA VAL A 494 0.56 -14.88 -13.41
C VAL A 494 -0.96 -14.84 -13.34
N VAL A 495 -1.49 -14.30 -12.24
CA VAL A 495 -2.93 -14.19 -11.98
C VAL A 495 -3.49 -12.77 -12.15
N GLY A 496 -2.64 -11.77 -12.08
CA GLY A 496 -2.97 -10.35 -12.20
C GLY A 496 -1.74 -9.48 -11.99
N TYR A 497 -1.87 -8.19 -12.28
CA TYR A 497 -0.89 -7.16 -11.91
C TYR A 497 -1.58 -6.22 -10.92
N GLY A 498 -1.08 -6.15 -9.68
CA GLY A 498 -1.68 -5.36 -8.61
C GLY A 498 -1.92 -6.14 -7.33
N CYS A 499 -2.62 -5.53 -6.37
CA CYS A 499 -2.85 -6.10 -5.05
C CYS A 499 -3.90 -7.21 -5.12
N THR A 500 -3.50 -8.45 -4.82
CA THR A 500 -4.36 -9.62 -4.84
C THR A 500 -4.48 -10.23 -3.44
N THR A 501 -3.71 -11.26 -3.13
CA THR A 501 -3.78 -12.01 -1.87
C THR A 501 -3.63 -11.12 -0.63
N CYS A 502 -2.75 -10.13 -0.65
CA CYS A 502 -2.48 -9.26 0.51
C CYS A 502 -3.67 -8.37 0.92
N ILE A 503 -4.63 -8.10 0.02
CA ILE A 503 -5.84 -7.32 0.28
C ILE A 503 -7.10 -8.19 0.47
N GLY A 504 -6.95 -9.51 0.46
CA GLY A 504 -8.08 -10.42 0.58
C GLY A 504 -8.70 -10.85 -0.75
N ASN A 505 -8.05 -10.56 -1.86
CA ASN A 505 -8.48 -10.96 -3.19
C ASN A 505 -7.87 -12.31 -3.64
N SER A 506 -7.55 -13.18 -2.68
CA SER A 506 -7.00 -14.52 -2.98
C SER A 506 -7.95 -15.42 -3.78
N GLY A 507 -9.24 -15.08 -3.77
CA GLY A 507 -10.28 -15.98 -4.27
C GLY A 507 -10.49 -17.21 -3.38
N PRO A 508 -11.51 -18.04 -3.65
CA PRO A 508 -11.82 -19.20 -2.83
C PRO A 508 -10.77 -20.31 -2.98
N LEU A 509 -10.65 -21.14 -1.96
CA LEU A 509 -10.03 -22.46 -2.08
C LEU A 509 -10.94 -23.42 -2.86
N ALA A 510 -10.41 -24.59 -3.25
CA ALA A 510 -11.24 -25.64 -3.78
C ALA A 510 -12.26 -26.09 -2.73
N PRO A 511 -13.55 -26.31 -3.09
CA PRO A 511 -14.61 -26.60 -2.12
C PRO A 511 -14.28 -27.76 -1.17
N GLU A 512 -13.65 -28.83 -1.68
CA GLU A 512 -13.25 -30.00 -0.91
C GLU A 512 -12.14 -29.69 0.12
N LEU A 513 -11.28 -28.71 -0.15
CA LEU A 513 -10.28 -28.23 0.83
C LEU A 513 -10.92 -27.36 1.91
N SER A 514 -11.81 -26.44 1.52
CA SER A 514 -12.57 -25.63 2.49
C SER A 514 -13.40 -26.53 3.42
N GLU A 515 -14.01 -27.57 2.89
CA GLU A 515 -14.77 -28.54 3.67
C GLU A 515 -13.86 -29.28 4.68
N ALA A 516 -12.72 -29.80 4.24
CA ALA A 516 -11.77 -30.51 5.12
C ALA A 516 -11.20 -29.60 6.22
N ILE A 517 -10.86 -28.31 5.89
CA ILE A 517 -10.40 -27.32 6.86
C ILE A 517 -11.45 -27.08 7.95
N ASN A 518 -12.72 -26.92 7.55
CA ASN A 518 -13.81 -26.61 8.47
C ASN A 518 -14.23 -27.84 9.30
N GLU A 519 -14.32 -29.00 8.68
CA GLU A 519 -14.64 -30.27 9.39
C GLU A 519 -13.59 -30.63 10.46
N GLY A 520 -12.30 -30.44 10.14
CA GLY A 520 -11.19 -30.70 11.06
C GLY A 520 -10.87 -29.55 12.01
N ASP A 521 -11.55 -28.42 11.91
CA ASP A 521 -11.17 -27.18 12.62
C ASP A 521 -9.66 -26.94 12.54
N LEU A 522 -9.10 -27.09 11.31
CA LEU A 522 -7.66 -27.05 11.08
C LEU A 522 -7.10 -25.63 11.25
N VAL A 523 -5.88 -25.55 11.75
CA VAL A 523 -5.07 -24.33 11.67
C VAL A 523 -4.41 -24.31 10.30
N SER A 524 -5.15 -23.83 9.34
CA SER A 524 -4.75 -23.67 7.94
C SER A 524 -3.78 -22.49 7.78
N CYS A 525 -2.72 -22.68 6.97
CA CYS A 525 -1.66 -21.69 6.82
C CYS A 525 -1.59 -21.10 5.43
N SER A 526 -1.09 -19.86 5.35
CA SER A 526 -0.60 -19.24 4.12
C SER A 526 0.84 -18.78 4.28
N VAL A 527 1.61 -18.82 3.18
CA VAL A 527 2.94 -18.22 3.07
C VAL A 527 2.94 -17.27 1.88
N LEU A 528 3.24 -16.01 2.13
CA LEU A 528 3.15 -14.97 1.09
C LEU A 528 4.31 -13.98 1.16
N SER A 529 4.73 -13.47 0.01
CA SER A 529 5.74 -12.42 -0.08
C SER A 529 5.15 -11.01 0.07
N GLY A 530 4.12 -10.89 0.89
CA GLY A 530 3.43 -9.64 1.17
C GLY A 530 4.06 -8.84 2.31
N ASN A 531 3.32 -7.83 2.76
CA ASN A 531 3.69 -6.96 3.89
C ASN A 531 2.73 -7.07 5.08
N ARG A 532 1.54 -7.65 4.90
CA ARG A 532 0.54 -7.83 5.95
C ARG A 532 -0.01 -9.25 5.94
N ASN A 533 -0.16 -9.80 7.14
CA ASN A 533 -0.58 -11.17 7.38
C ASN A 533 -1.70 -11.27 8.41
N PHE A 534 -2.60 -10.27 8.47
CA PHE A 534 -3.68 -10.24 9.46
C PHE A 534 -4.66 -11.39 9.24
N GLU A 535 -5.09 -12.01 10.33
CA GLU A 535 -6.10 -13.06 10.33
C GLU A 535 -7.40 -12.59 9.67
N GLY A 536 -8.01 -13.45 8.84
CA GLY A 536 -9.23 -13.16 8.10
C GLY A 536 -9.06 -12.22 6.89
N ARG A 537 -7.85 -11.65 6.68
CA ARG A 537 -7.56 -10.78 5.54
C ARG A 537 -7.17 -11.55 4.28
N ILE A 538 -6.43 -12.65 4.43
CA ILE A 538 -5.87 -13.40 3.28
C ILE A 538 -6.92 -14.28 2.60
N GLY A 539 -7.74 -14.94 3.39
CA GLY A 539 -8.85 -15.77 2.94
C GLY A 539 -9.71 -16.19 4.13
N PRO A 540 -10.99 -16.48 3.92
CA PRO A 540 -11.90 -16.82 5.00
C PRO A 540 -11.53 -18.16 5.71
N ASP A 541 -10.91 -19.07 4.98
CA ASP A 541 -10.53 -20.39 5.47
C ASP A 541 -9.12 -20.44 6.06
N ILE A 542 -8.37 -19.31 6.06
CA ILE A 542 -6.97 -19.27 6.50
C ILE A 542 -6.84 -18.59 7.86
N LYS A 543 -6.32 -19.35 8.85
CA LYS A 543 -6.17 -18.90 10.24
C LYS A 543 -4.79 -18.30 10.52
N ALA A 544 -3.71 -18.91 10.02
CA ALA A 544 -2.34 -18.51 10.30
C ALA A 544 -1.62 -18.07 9.02
N ASN A 545 -1.08 -16.85 9.02
CA ASN A 545 -0.51 -16.23 7.82
C ASN A 545 0.95 -15.85 8.07
N PHE A 546 1.85 -16.24 7.15
CA PHE A 546 3.29 -16.01 7.28
C PHE A 546 3.84 -15.22 6.11
N LEU A 547 4.65 -14.20 6.43
CA LEU A 547 5.40 -13.42 5.45
C LEU A 547 6.78 -14.06 5.23
N ALA A 548 7.18 -14.18 3.98
CA ALA A 548 8.46 -14.77 3.58
C ALA A 548 8.98 -14.12 2.28
N SER A 549 10.25 -14.29 1.99
CA SER A 549 10.81 -13.90 0.69
C SER A 549 10.19 -14.72 -0.46
N PRO A 550 10.12 -14.17 -1.69
CA PRO A 550 9.62 -14.90 -2.85
C PRO A 550 10.23 -16.29 -3.05
N PRO A 551 11.58 -16.50 -2.95
CA PRO A 551 12.13 -17.83 -3.04
C PRO A 551 11.69 -18.77 -1.89
N LEU A 552 11.48 -18.25 -0.68
CA LEU A 552 10.94 -19.06 0.42
C LEU A 552 9.47 -19.41 0.22
N VAL A 553 8.67 -18.54 -0.41
CA VAL A 553 7.28 -18.90 -0.81
C VAL A 553 7.27 -20.12 -1.72
N VAL A 554 8.18 -20.18 -2.70
CA VAL A 554 8.32 -21.36 -3.58
C VAL A 554 8.76 -22.59 -2.76
N ALA A 555 9.71 -22.44 -1.84
CA ALA A 555 10.19 -23.53 -1.00
C ALA A 555 9.06 -24.10 -0.09
N TYR A 556 8.25 -23.23 0.52
CA TYR A 556 7.10 -23.64 1.33
C TYR A 556 5.98 -24.31 0.51
N ALA A 557 5.79 -23.90 -0.74
CA ALA A 557 4.85 -24.59 -1.64
C ALA A 557 5.32 -26.02 -1.96
N LEU A 558 6.62 -26.25 -2.10
CA LEU A 558 7.21 -27.59 -2.27
C LEU A 558 7.11 -28.41 -0.99
N ALA A 559 7.41 -27.83 0.17
CA ALA A 559 7.32 -28.46 1.48
C ALA A 559 5.88 -28.80 1.86
N GLY A 560 4.94 -27.87 1.64
CA GLY A 560 3.51 -28.01 1.87
C GLY A 560 3.06 -27.81 3.31
N SER A 561 3.97 -27.59 4.28
CA SER A 561 3.63 -27.44 5.69
C SER A 561 4.64 -26.58 6.46
N LEU A 562 4.19 -25.87 7.48
CA LEU A 562 5.01 -25.12 8.43
C LEU A 562 5.78 -26.04 9.42
N HIS A 563 5.43 -27.32 9.48
CA HIS A 563 6.15 -28.31 10.28
C HIS A 563 7.45 -28.77 9.64
N HIS A 564 7.71 -28.39 8.38
CA HIS A 564 8.91 -28.79 7.64
C HIS A 564 10.18 -28.15 8.23
N ASP A 565 11.19 -28.96 8.52
CA ASP A 565 12.52 -28.53 8.93
C ASP A 565 13.44 -28.44 7.70
N PHE A 566 13.66 -27.22 7.22
CA PHE A 566 14.47 -27.00 6.00
C PHE A 566 15.95 -27.42 6.13
N ASP A 567 16.45 -27.61 7.34
CA ASP A 567 17.84 -28.09 7.56
C ASP A 567 17.93 -29.62 7.52
N ARG A 568 16.84 -30.33 7.84
CA ARG A 568 16.84 -31.79 8.07
C ARG A 568 15.95 -32.57 7.12
N ASP A 569 14.81 -32.00 6.75
CA ASP A 569 13.82 -32.72 5.96
C ASP A 569 14.00 -32.46 4.47
N PRO A 570 13.88 -33.50 3.62
CA PRO A 570 13.88 -33.31 2.20
C PRO A 570 12.57 -32.67 1.73
N LEU A 571 12.65 -31.71 0.81
CA LEU A 571 11.48 -31.10 0.13
C LEU A 571 10.66 -32.14 -0.65
N GLY A 572 11.30 -33.21 -1.04
CA GLY A 572 10.71 -34.34 -1.75
C GLY A 572 11.77 -35.27 -2.33
N VAL A 573 11.28 -36.29 -3.04
CA VAL A 573 12.12 -37.25 -3.73
C VAL A 573 12.16 -36.88 -5.23
N GLY A 574 13.34 -36.60 -5.71
CA GLY A 574 13.57 -36.22 -7.10
C GLY A 574 13.76 -37.40 -8.04
N HIS A 575 14.22 -37.12 -9.25
CA HIS A 575 14.52 -38.14 -10.24
C HIS A 575 15.53 -39.16 -9.70
N GLY A 576 15.28 -40.45 -9.94
CA GLY A 576 16.15 -41.53 -9.49
C GLY A 576 16.05 -41.84 -8.00
N GLY A 577 15.04 -41.34 -7.29
CA GLY A 577 14.82 -41.64 -5.87
C GLY A 577 15.72 -40.90 -4.90
N LYS A 578 16.39 -39.83 -5.35
CA LYS A 578 17.25 -38.97 -4.51
C LYS A 578 16.41 -38.02 -3.68
N GLU A 579 16.67 -37.95 -2.38
CA GLU A 579 16.14 -36.91 -1.50
C GLU A 579 16.75 -35.53 -1.86
N ILE A 580 15.89 -34.52 -2.01
CA ILE A 580 16.26 -33.16 -2.40
C ILE A 580 15.98 -32.20 -1.25
N PHE A 581 16.99 -31.46 -0.81
CA PHE A 581 16.93 -30.51 0.29
C PHE A 581 16.91 -29.08 -0.23
N LEU A 582 16.56 -28.11 0.62
CA LEU A 582 16.53 -26.69 0.27
C LEU A 582 17.88 -26.21 -0.32
N LYS A 583 18.98 -26.61 0.29
CA LYS A 583 20.35 -26.27 -0.18
C LYS A 583 20.66 -26.71 -1.62
N ASP A 584 20.00 -27.75 -2.12
CA ASP A 584 20.21 -28.28 -3.48
C ASP A 584 19.57 -27.38 -4.55
N ILE A 585 18.57 -26.61 -4.17
CA ILE A 585 17.80 -25.73 -5.06
C ILE A 585 18.03 -24.23 -4.80
N TRP A 586 18.68 -23.84 -3.70
CA TRP A 586 18.91 -22.43 -3.37
C TRP A 586 19.97 -21.82 -4.29
N PRO A 587 19.70 -20.69 -4.96
CA PRO A 587 20.67 -20.01 -5.81
C PRO A 587 21.67 -19.20 -4.98
N ASN A 588 22.90 -19.09 -5.44
CA ASN A 588 23.87 -18.18 -4.85
C ASN A 588 23.74 -16.76 -5.42
N SER A 589 24.30 -15.78 -4.72
CA SER A 589 24.20 -14.36 -5.07
C SER A 589 24.78 -14.06 -6.46
N LYS A 590 25.79 -14.80 -6.91
CA LYS A 590 26.37 -14.64 -8.24
C LYS A 590 25.42 -15.10 -9.34
N GLU A 591 24.79 -16.27 -9.18
CA GLU A 591 23.77 -16.75 -10.12
C GLU A 591 22.65 -15.73 -10.32
N ILE A 592 22.17 -15.15 -9.22
CA ILE A 592 21.11 -14.13 -9.23
C ILE A 592 21.58 -12.88 -9.97
N ALA A 593 22.75 -12.33 -9.60
CA ALA A 593 23.28 -11.11 -10.19
C ALA A 593 23.57 -11.27 -11.70
N ASP A 594 24.05 -12.46 -12.14
CA ASP A 594 24.32 -12.73 -13.55
C ASP A 594 23.03 -12.73 -14.39
N VAL A 595 21.92 -13.29 -13.87
CA VAL A 595 20.61 -13.26 -14.56
C VAL A 595 20.05 -11.84 -14.60
N VAL A 596 20.05 -11.12 -13.48
CA VAL A 596 19.58 -9.72 -13.39
C VAL A 596 20.30 -8.85 -14.43
N ARG A 597 21.64 -8.86 -14.44
CA ARG A 597 22.46 -8.05 -15.35
C ARG A 597 22.23 -8.39 -16.82
N LYS A 598 22.01 -9.67 -17.14
CA LYS A 598 21.80 -10.15 -18.51
C LYS A 598 20.45 -9.74 -19.07
N VAL A 599 19.42 -9.64 -18.23
CA VAL A 599 18.04 -9.59 -18.68
C VAL A 599 17.43 -8.20 -18.55
N ILE A 600 17.70 -7.48 -17.45
CA ILE A 600 17.07 -6.18 -17.19
C ILE A 600 17.73 -5.09 -18.02
N THR A 601 16.92 -4.33 -18.72
CA THR A 601 17.37 -3.24 -19.60
C THR A 601 16.47 -2.03 -19.47
N ARG A 602 17.03 -0.82 -19.64
CA ARG A 602 16.30 0.44 -19.74
C ARG A 602 15.13 0.36 -20.73
N LYS A 603 15.31 -0.34 -21.84
CA LYS A 603 14.31 -0.49 -22.90
C LYS A 603 13.01 -1.12 -22.39
N MET A 604 13.07 -2.07 -21.46
CA MET A 604 11.89 -2.69 -20.87
C MET A 604 11.00 -1.65 -20.19
N PHE A 605 11.60 -0.81 -19.36
CA PHE A 605 10.87 0.24 -18.65
C PHE A 605 10.28 1.27 -19.62
N THR A 606 11.10 1.78 -20.54
CA THR A 606 10.64 2.81 -21.51
C THR A 606 9.55 2.31 -22.43
N GLU A 607 9.56 1.05 -22.85
CA GLU A 607 8.52 0.47 -23.71
C GLU A 607 7.23 0.20 -22.93
N ARG A 608 7.32 -0.35 -21.72
CA ARG A 608 6.15 -0.67 -20.90
C ARG A 608 5.42 0.57 -20.41
N TYR A 609 6.16 1.62 -20.04
CA TYR A 609 5.58 2.86 -19.55
C TYR A 609 5.32 3.93 -20.61
N ALA A 610 5.70 3.72 -21.89
CA ALA A 610 5.50 4.70 -22.98
C ALA A 610 4.04 5.18 -23.10
N ASN A 611 3.08 4.36 -22.76
CA ASN A 611 1.65 4.63 -22.87
C ASN A 611 0.89 4.27 -21.58
N VAL A 612 1.50 4.53 -20.42
CA VAL A 612 0.98 4.10 -19.11
C VAL A 612 -0.49 4.52 -18.86
N PHE A 613 -0.92 5.67 -19.37
CA PHE A 613 -2.29 6.17 -19.22
C PHE A 613 -3.25 5.74 -20.34
N LYS A 614 -2.76 5.06 -21.39
CA LYS A 614 -3.57 4.66 -22.55
C LYS A 614 -4.35 3.36 -22.30
N GLY A 615 -3.75 2.44 -21.59
CA GLY A 615 -4.32 1.14 -21.26
C GLY A 615 -4.47 0.16 -22.42
N ASP A 616 -5.07 -0.97 -22.12
CA ASP A 616 -5.33 -2.05 -23.06
C ASP A 616 -6.53 -1.75 -23.99
N LYS A 617 -6.84 -2.71 -24.86
CA LYS A 617 -7.97 -2.57 -25.79
C LYS A 617 -9.34 -2.54 -25.10
N GLN A 618 -9.48 -3.14 -23.92
CA GLN A 618 -10.76 -3.12 -23.17
C GLN A 618 -10.98 -1.72 -22.59
N TRP A 619 -9.96 -1.15 -21.93
CA TRP A 619 -9.99 0.22 -21.41
C TRP A 619 -10.25 1.25 -22.50
N GLN A 620 -9.61 1.12 -23.67
CA GLN A 620 -9.79 2.04 -24.79
C GLN A 620 -11.19 2.00 -25.40
N LYS A 621 -11.93 0.87 -25.30
CA LYS A 621 -13.30 0.73 -25.79
C LYS A 621 -14.36 1.34 -24.88
N ILE A 622 -14.02 1.67 -23.63
CA ILE A 622 -14.92 2.33 -22.71
C ILE A 622 -15.34 3.67 -23.30
N LYS A 623 -16.65 3.85 -23.48
CA LYS A 623 -17.22 5.09 -24.01
C LYS A 623 -17.47 6.05 -22.86
N VAL A 624 -16.87 7.22 -22.94
CA VAL A 624 -17.15 8.30 -22.01
C VAL A 624 -18.49 8.94 -22.35
N THR A 625 -19.40 8.94 -21.37
CA THR A 625 -20.70 9.62 -21.46
C THR A 625 -20.74 10.72 -20.42
N GLY A 626 -21.15 11.92 -20.80
CA GLY A 626 -21.24 13.07 -19.92
C GLY A 626 -20.30 14.21 -20.35
N GLY A 627 -20.52 15.37 -19.73
CA GLY A 627 -19.74 16.58 -19.96
C GLY A 627 -18.82 16.85 -18.77
N LYS A 628 -18.84 18.09 -18.31
CA LYS A 628 -18.08 18.55 -17.12
C LYS A 628 -18.66 18.04 -15.81
N THR A 629 -19.96 17.70 -15.77
CA THR A 629 -20.64 17.00 -14.68
C THR A 629 -20.87 15.54 -15.06
N TYR A 630 -20.93 14.65 -14.08
CA TYR A 630 -21.16 13.23 -14.30
C TYR A 630 -22.65 12.92 -14.49
N ASN A 631 -22.97 12.00 -15.40
CA ASN A 631 -24.34 11.54 -15.59
C ASN A 631 -24.63 10.35 -14.67
N TRP A 632 -25.09 10.62 -13.47
CA TRP A 632 -25.36 9.62 -12.43
C TRP A 632 -26.44 8.63 -12.87
N ALA A 633 -26.15 7.34 -12.74
CA ALA A 633 -27.11 6.28 -12.97
C ALA A 633 -27.90 5.98 -11.67
N PRO A 634 -29.21 6.30 -11.59
CA PRO A 634 -29.97 6.18 -10.33
C PRO A 634 -30.07 4.76 -9.76
N LYS A 635 -29.87 3.74 -10.63
CA LYS A 635 -29.93 2.31 -10.26
C LYS A 635 -28.55 1.70 -10.02
N SER A 636 -27.48 2.46 -10.18
CA SER A 636 -26.13 1.94 -9.93
C SER A 636 -25.99 1.49 -8.48
N THR A 637 -25.36 0.34 -8.29
CA THR A 637 -24.96 -0.17 -6.97
C THR A 637 -23.46 -0.04 -6.73
N TYR A 638 -22.71 0.60 -7.64
CA TYR A 638 -21.28 0.88 -7.56
C TYR A 638 -20.96 2.36 -7.40
N VAL A 639 -21.63 3.25 -8.14
CA VAL A 639 -21.35 4.70 -8.16
C VAL A 639 -22.66 5.47 -8.02
N ARG A 640 -22.82 6.19 -6.91
CA ARG A 640 -24.02 6.99 -6.62
C ARG A 640 -23.67 8.40 -6.22
N ASN A 641 -24.52 9.35 -6.64
CA ASN A 641 -24.42 10.74 -6.15
C ASN A 641 -24.65 10.76 -4.64
N PRO A 642 -23.68 11.20 -3.83
CA PRO A 642 -23.85 11.28 -2.40
C PRO A 642 -24.67 12.52 -2.01
N PRO A 643 -25.44 12.46 -0.89
CA PRO A 643 -26.31 13.55 -0.47
C PRO A 643 -25.60 14.69 0.29
N TYR A 644 -24.26 14.74 0.26
CA TYR A 644 -23.46 15.64 1.11
C TYR A 644 -23.76 17.13 0.89
N PHE A 645 -24.19 17.48 -0.31
CA PHE A 645 -24.45 18.85 -0.74
C PHE A 645 -25.95 19.17 -0.89
N ASP A 646 -26.85 18.24 -0.49
CA ASP A 646 -28.28 18.46 -0.58
C ASP A 646 -28.69 19.59 0.37
N GLY A 647 -29.38 20.59 -0.17
CA GLY A 647 -29.80 21.78 0.57
C GLY A 647 -28.67 22.74 0.97
N MET A 648 -27.47 22.57 0.40
CA MET A 648 -26.35 23.50 0.62
C MET A 648 -26.68 24.89 0.07
N THR A 649 -26.34 25.92 0.83
CA THR A 649 -26.51 27.34 0.46
C THR A 649 -25.16 28.05 0.34
N THR A 650 -25.14 29.25 -0.25
CA THR A 650 -23.94 30.07 -0.36
C THR A 650 -23.43 30.63 0.96
N THR A 651 -24.28 30.62 2.00
CA THR A 651 -23.91 31.03 3.36
C THR A 651 -23.86 29.80 4.24
N PRO A 652 -22.71 29.45 4.83
CA PRO A 652 -22.61 28.31 5.72
C PRO A 652 -23.42 28.55 7.01
N ASP A 653 -24.02 27.47 7.52
CA ASP A 653 -24.65 27.52 8.85
C ASP A 653 -23.56 27.73 9.93
N PRO A 654 -23.90 28.40 11.05
CA PRO A 654 -22.95 28.56 12.14
C PRO A 654 -22.62 27.20 12.78
N VAL A 655 -21.39 27.09 13.30
CA VAL A 655 -20.99 25.92 14.07
C VAL A 655 -21.73 25.91 15.42
N GLU A 656 -22.38 24.79 15.75
CA GLU A 656 -23.06 24.59 16.99
C GLU A 656 -22.47 23.44 17.79
N ASP A 657 -22.54 23.52 19.12
CA ASP A 657 -22.13 22.41 19.99
C ASP A 657 -23.10 21.23 19.86
N VAL A 658 -22.55 20.01 19.89
CA VAL A 658 -23.37 18.80 19.99
C VAL A 658 -23.84 18.64 21.44
N LYS A 659 -25.15 18.69 21.66
CA LYS A 659 -25.77 18.58 22.99
C LYS A 659 -26.71 17.37 23.04
N ASP A 660 -26.75 16.72 24.19
CA ASP A 660 -27.68 15.62 24.50
C ASP A 660 -27.62 14.43 23.54
N ALA A 661 -26.48 14.20 22.93
CA ALA A 661 -26.28 13.09 22.00
C ALA A 661 -26.16 11.75 22.73
N ASN A 662 -26.77 10.69 22.18
CA ASN A 662 -26.63 9.33 22.68
C ASN A 662 -25.33 8.70 22.13
N ILE A 663 -24.65 7.89 22.96
CA ILE A 663 -23.51 7.11 22.54
C ILE A 663 -24.00 5.95 21.68
N LEU A 664 -23.48 5.87 20.44
CA LEU A 664 -23.80 4.80 19.50
C LEU A 664 -22.81 3.62 19.62
N ALA A 665 -21.53 3.89 19.85
CA ALA A 665 -20.49 2.88 20.01
C ALA A 665 -19.40 3.38 20.97
N LEU A 666 -18.83 2.45 21.76
CA LEU A 666 -17.70 2.69 22.65
C LEU A 666 -16.65 1.62 22.36
N LEU A 667 -15.60 1.97 21.59
CA LEU A 667 -14.70 0.99 20.98
C LEU A 667 -13.37 0.97 21.71
N GLY A 668 -12.78 1.69 22.37
CA GLY A 668 -11.45 1.63 23.01
C GLY A 668 -10.30 1.86 22.02
N ASP A 669 -9.12 1.45 22.42
CA ASP A 669 -7.87 1.70 21.69
C ASP A 669 -7.68 0.78 20.49
N SER A 670 -6.73 1.16 19.61
CA SER A 670 -6.29 0.37 18.44
C SER A 670 -7.37 0.14 17.37
N ILE A 671 -8.37 1.00 17.29
CA ILE A 671 -9.31 1.04 16.17
C ILE A 671 -8.64 1.70 14.97
N THR A 672 -8.62 0.98 13.86
CA THR A 672 -8.00 1.44 12.60
C THR A 672 -9.08 1.74 11.55
N THR A 673 -8.65 2.31 10.43
CA THR A 673 -9.52 2.54 9.26
C THR A 673 -10.18 1.26 8.75
N ASP A 674 -9.54 0.10 8.85
CA ASP A 674 -10.13 -1.20 8.48
C ASP A 674 -11.29 -1.62 9.40
N HIS A 675 -11.31 -1.18 10.65
CA HIS A 675 -12.44 -1.38 11.55
C HIS A 675 -13.61 -0.45 11.20
N ILE A 676 -13.30 0.80 10.85
CA ILE A 676 -14.31 1.82 10.55
C ILE A 676 -14.93 1.59 9.18
N SER A 677 -14.10 1.40 8.15
CA SER A 677 -14.51 1.25 6.75
C SER A 677 -13.85 0.00 6.13
N PRO A 678 -14.46 -1.19 6.30
CA PRO A 678 -13.88 -2.42 5.80
C PRO A 678 -13.78 -2.43 4.26
N ALA A 679 -12.79 -3.16 3.75
CA ALA A 679 -12.60 -3.36 2.31
C ALA A 679 -12.99 -4.78 1.85
N GLY A 680 -13.16 -5.72 2.79
CA GLY A 680 -13.40 -7.14 2.54
C GLY A 680 -14.77 -7.48 1.95
N ALA A 681 -15.06 -8.77 1.90
CA ALA A 681 -16.31 -9.29 1.34
C ALA A 681 -17.55 -8.80 2.10
N ILE A 682 -18.63 -8.55 1.37
CA ILE A 682 -19.92 -8.14 1.92
C ILE A 682 -20.68 -9.40 2.35
N LYS A 683 -21.06 -9.48 3.63
CA LYS A 683 -21.92 -10.56 4.16
C LYS A 683 -23.32 -10.46 3.58
N HIS A 684 -23.92 -11.63 3.27
CA HIS A 684 -25.28 -11.70 2.71
C HIS A 684 -26.33 -11.27 3.75
N ASP A 685 -26.15 -11.68 5.00
CA ASP A 685 -27.07 -11.51 6.13
C ASP A 685 -26.72 -10.28 6.97
N GLY A 686 -26.45 -9.17 6.33
CA GLY A 686 -26.16 -7.90 7.00
C GLY A 686 -26.70 -6.71 6.23
N PRO A 687 -26.70 -5.51 6.83
CA PRO A 687 -27.37 -4.33 6.25
C PRO A 687 -26.96 -4.03 4.79
N ALA A 688 -25.68 -4.20 4.44
CA ALA A 688 -25.18 -4.00 3.08
C ALA A 688 -25.63 -5.13 2.13
N GLY A 689 -25.66 -6.39 2.62
CA GLY A 689 -26.17 -7.53 1.87
C GLY A 689 -27.65 -7.42 1.56
N ASP A 690 -28.47 -6.99 2.54
CA ASP A 690 -29.89 -6.74 2.39
C ASP A 690 -30.15 -5.62 1.38
N TYR A 691 -29.38 -4.54 1.43
CA TYR A 691 -29.46 -3.46 0.44
C TYR A 691 -29.18 -3.97 -0.98
N LEU A 692 -28.12 -4.74 -1.18
CA LEU A 692 -27.74 -5.28 -2.49
C LEU A 692 -28.82 -6.26 -2.98
N SER A 693 -29.31 -7.15 -2.11
CA SER A 693 -30.37 -8.12 -2.44
C SER A 693 -31.67 -7.42 -2.83
N SER A 694 -32.07 -6.35 -2.12
CA SER A 694 -33.25 -5.53 -2.45
C SER A 694 -33.10 -4.84 -3.81
N ASN A 695 -31.87 -4.50 -4.20
CA ASN A 695 -31.54 -3.99 -5.54
C ASN A 695 -31.33 -5.10 -6.59
N LYS A 696 -31.70 -6.37 -6.28
CA LYS A 696 -31.62 -7.52 -7.18
C LYS A 696 -30.18 -7.90 -7.60
N VAL A 697 -29.20 -7.57 -6.81
CA VAL A 697 -27.82 -8.02 -7.01
C VAL A 697 -27.70 -9.46 -6.47
N PRO A 698 -27.33 -10.47 -7.28
CA PRO A 698 -27.11 -11.82 -6.79
C PRO A 698 -25.94 -11.88 -5.79
N LYS A 699 -26.00 -12.78 -4.79
CA LYS A 699 -24.93 -12.96 -3.80
C LYS A 699 -23.54 -13.12 -4.42
N ALA A 700 -23.43 -13.86 -5.52
CA ALA A 700 -22.17 -14.06 -6.24
C ALA A 700 -21.58 -12.77 -6.85
N GLU A 701 -22.40 -11.72 -7.01
CA GLU A 701 -22.05 -10.42 -7.57
C GLU A 701 -21.93 -9.31 -6.50
N PHE A 702 -21.98 -9.65 -5.21
CA PHE A 702 -21.84 -8.65 -4.12
C PHE A 702 -20.51 -7.96 -4.18
N ASN A 703 -19.45 -8.68 -4.61
CA ASN A 703 -18.09 -8.17 -4.62
C ASN A 703 -17.64 -7.80 -3.18
N SER A 704 -16.86 -6.73 -3.01
CA SER A 704 -16.35 -6.31 -1.71
C SER A 704 -16.80 -4.88 -1.36
N PHE A 705 -16.71 -4.52 -0.10
CA PHE A 705 -16.89 -3.12 0.34
C PHE A 705 -15.92 -2.19 -0.41
N GLY A 706 -14.65 -2.60 -0.59
CA GLY A 706 -13.64 -1.83 -1.31
C GLY A 706 -14.08 -1.48 -2.73
N SER A 707 -14.62 -2.45 -3.47
CA SER A 707 -15.09 -2.24 -4.85
C SER A 707 -16.35 -1.35 -4.94
N ARG A 708 -17.12 -1.21 -3.86
CA ARG A 708 -18.36 -0.43 -3.82
C ARG A 708 -18.26 0.89 -3.05
N ARG A 709 -17.05 1.33 -2.70
CA ARG A 709 -16.82 2.58 -1.97
C ARG A 709 -17.38 3.83 -2.66
N GLY A 710 -17.57 3.80 -3.97
CA GLY A 710 -18.26 4.87 -4.71
C GLY A 710 -19.79 4.93 -4.50
N ASN A 711 -20.35 4.04 -3.68
CA ASN A 711 -21.76 4.02 -3.32
C ASN A 711 -21.93 4.24 -1.81
N HIS A 712 -22.30 5.46 -1.42
CA HIS A 712 -22.52 5.83 -0.03
C HIS A 712 -23.55 4.95 0.70
N GLU A 713 -24.58 4.45 0.00
CA GLU A 713 -25.60 3.55 0.57
C GLU A 713 -25.01 2.21 1.05
N VAL A 714 -24.06 1.67 0.30
CA VAL A 714 -23.31 0.48 0.72
C VAL A 714 -22.38 0.82 1.87
N MET A 715 -21.68 1.96 1.77
CA MET A 715 -20.67 2.35 2.76
C MET A 715 -21.25 2.74 4.11
N MET A 716 -22.40 3.41 4.14
CA MET A 716 -23.13 3.69 5.40
C MET A 716 -23.46 2.40 6.14
N ARG A 717 -23.87 1.36 5.40
CA ARG A 717 -24.22 0.04 5.97
C ARG A 717 -22.97 -0.78 6.30
N GLY A 718 -21.85 -0.45 5.70
CA GLY A 718 -20.54 -1.07 5.94
C GLY A 718 -19.74 -0.41 7.06
N THR A 719 -20.09 0.81 7.48
CA THR A 719 -19.39 1.49 8.55
C THR A 719 -19.49 0.68 9.85
N PHE A 720 -18.31 0.37 10.45
CA PHE A 720 -18.16 -0.52 11.58
C PHE A 720 -18.63 -1.97 11.36
N ALA A 721 -18.81 -2.43 10.13
CA ALA A 721 -19.18 -3.82 9.83
C ALA A 721 -18.03 -4.83 9.95
N ASN A 722 -16.86 -4.42 10.46
CA ASN A 722 -15.72 -5.31 10.66
C ASN A 722 -16.06 -6.38 11.70
N ILE A 723 -15.75 -7.64 11.37
CA ILE A 723 -16.09 -8.81 12.17
C ILE A 723 -15.31 -8.93 13.50
N ARG A 724 -14.26 -8.13 13.69
CA ARG A 724 -13.37 -8.14 14.87
C ARG A 724 -13.64 -7.01 15.86
N ILE A 725 -14.57 -6.12 15.57
CA ILE A 725 -14.91 -5.04 16.48
C ILE A 725 -15.48 -5.61 17.78
N LYS A 726 -14.99 -5.09 18.91
CA LYS A 726 -15.51 -5.34 20.26
C LYS A 726 -16.05 -4.04 20.79
N ASN A 727 -17.38 -3.89 20.76
CA ASN A 727 -18.06 -2.71 21.27
C ASN A 727 -18.37 -2.91 22.75
N GLN A 728 -17.84 -2.04 23.61
CA GLN A 728 -18.05 -2.11 25.06
C GLN A 728 -19.52 -1.88 25.48
N MET A 729 -20.34 -1.30 24.60
CA MET A 729 -21.79 -1.20 24.82
C MET A 729 -22.54 -2.52 24.64
N ALA A 730 -21.93 -3.52 23.98
CA ALA A 730 -22.48 -4.87 23.78
C ALA A 730 -21.45 -5.94 24.23
N PRO A 731 -21.14 -6.04 25.54
CA PRO A 731 -20.13 -6.96 26.04
C PRO A 731 -20.41 -8.42 25.65
N GLY A 732 -19.35 -9.15 25.31
CA GLY A 732 -19.43 -10.56 24.89
C GLY A 732 -19.82 -10.77 23.43
N THR A 733 -19.98 -9.69 22.64
CA THR A 733 -20.20 -9.78 21.19
C THR A 733 -18.95 -9.39 20.40
N GLU A 734 -18.84 -9.90 19.19
CA GLU A 734 -17.86 -9.47 18.18
C GLU A 734 -18.59 -9.07 16.90
N GLY A 735 -18.01 -8.12 16.16
CA GLY A 735 -18.59 -7.57 14.93
C GLY A 735 -19.27 -6.22 15.12
N GLY A 736 -19.86 -5.73 14.05
CA GLY A 736 -20.48 -4.39 13.98
C GLY A 736 -21.82 -4.27 14.69
N VAL A 737 -21.88 -4.62 15.98
CA VAL A 737 -23.11 -4.59 16.79
C VAL A 737 -23.00 -3.61 17.95
N THR A 738 -24.15 -3.11 18.37
CA THR A 738 -24.27 -2.22 19.53
C THR A 738 -25.57 -2.48 20.29
N LYS A 739 -25.67 -1.94 21.48
CA LYS A 739 -26.88 -1.93 22.27
C LYS A 739 -27.65 -0.64 22.01
N TYR A 740 -28.85 -0.74 21.47
CA TYR A 740 -29.78 0.40 21.38
C TYR A 740 -30.34 0.74 22.76
N VAL A 741 -29.85 1.82 23.34
CA VAL A 741 -30.06 2.13 24.74
C VAL A 741 -31.56 2.24 25.13
N PRO A 742 -32.46 2.86 24.29
CA PRO A 742 -33.89 3.03 24.68
C PRO A 742 -34.62 1.72 24.95
N THR A 743 -34.31 0.63 24.25
CA THR A 743 -34.97 -0.67 24.43
C THR A 743 -34.07 -1.73 25.05
N GLY A 744 -32.76 -1.52 25.03
CA GLY A 744 -31.79 -2.50 25.48
C GLY A 744 -31.45 -3.59 24.43
N ASP A 745 -32.01 -3.52 23.23
CA ASP A 745 -31.81 -4.52 22.16
C ASP A 745 -30.38 -4.43 21.57
N VAL A 746 -29.81 -5.58 21.30
CA VAL A 746 -28.54 -5.67 20.53
C VAL A 746 -28.86 -5.84 19.05
N MET A 747 -28.27 -4.96 18.23
CA MET A 747 -28.48 -4.95 16.78
C MET A 747 -27.24 -4.41 16.05
N SER A 748 -27.26 -4.36 14.71
CA SER A 748 -26.18 -3.74 13.97
C SER A 748 -26.04 -2.25 14.34
N ILE A 749 -24.81 -1.73 14.28
CA ILE A 749 -24.57 -0.29 14.54
C ILE A 749 -25.38 0.56 13.56
N PHE A 750 -25.49 0.11 12.29
CA PHE A 750 -26.31 0.80 11.29
C PHE A 750 -27.80 0.87 11.68
N ASP A 751 -28.40 -0.26 12.09
CA ASP A 751 -29.83 -0.29 12.45
C ASP A 751 -30.11 0.52 13.70
N ALA A 752 -29.20 0.50 14.69
CA ALA A 752 -29.32 1.33 15.88
C ALA A 752 -29.25 2.82 15.53
N ALA A 753 -28.32 3.21 14.65
CA ALA A 753 -28.19 4.59 14.16
C ALA A 753 -29.49 5.04 13.45
N GLN A 754 -30.08 4.21 12.59
CA GLN A 754 -31.35 4.50 11.93
C GLN A 754 -32.49 4.69 12.95
N LYS A 755 -32.57 3.86 14.01
CA LYS A 755 -33.56 4.01 15.07
C LYS A 755 -33.37 5.29 15.87
N TYR A 756 -32.13 5.70 16.16
CA TYR A 756 -31.85 6.98 16.80
C TYR A 756 -32.29 8.16 15.94
N CYS A 757 -32.02 8.14 14.63
CA CYS A 757 -32.49 9.17 13.72
C CYS A 757 -34.01 9.33 13.73
N LEU A 758 -34.74 8.21 13.70
CA LEU A 758 -36.22 8.23 13.73
C LEU A 758 -36.81 8.73 15.06
N LEU A 759 -36.04 8.65 16.16
CA LEU A 759 -36.50 9.06 17.50
C LEU A 759 -36.40 10.58 17.73
N TYR A 760 -35.39 11.22 17.13
CA TYR A 760 -35.03 12.60 17.50
C TYR A 760 -35.22 13.60 16.37
N THR A 761 -35.60 13.16 15.16
CA THR A 761 -35.74 14.04 14.02
C THR A 761 -37.04 13.77 13.25
N SER A 762 -37.73 14.84 12.85
CA SER A 762 -38.65 14.73 11.72
C SER A 762 -37.81 14.33 10.48
N PRO A 763 -38.30 13.42 9.63
CA PRO A 763 -37.54 12.99 8.47
C PRO A 763 -37.18 14.19 7.57
N SER A 764 -35.91 14.61 7.66
CA SER A 764 -35.32 15.64 6.83
C SER A 764 -34.20 14.97 6.01
N PRO A 765 -33.97 15.36 4.77
CA PRO A 765 -32.80 14.92 4.02
C PRO A 765 -31.47 15.19 4.73
N ARG A 766 -31.44 16.18 5.64
CA ARG A 766 -30.26 16.48 6.48
C ARG A 766 -30.02 15.41 7.55
N ASP A 767 -31.03 14.70 7.98
CA ASP A 767 -30.95 13.70 9.05
C ASP A 767 -30.54 12.31 8.52
N ALA A 768 -30.67 12.08 7.23
CA ALA A 768 -30.14 10.89 6.55
C ALA A 768 -28.61 10.89 6.46
N THR A 769 -27.94 11.95 6.84
CA THR A 769 -26.49 12.10 6.83
C THR A 769 -25.85 11.59 8.13
N LEU A 770 -25.83 10.28 8.30
CA LEU A 770 -24.85 9.59 9.17
C LEU A 770 -23.39 9.87 8.77
N SER A 771 -23.19 10.54 7.65
CA SER A 771 -21.90 11.03 7.14
C SER A 771 -21.30 12.20 7.93
N ARG A 772 -21.99 12.72 8.94
CA ARG A 772 -21.44 13.69 9.90
C ARG A 772 -20.74 13.05 11.10
N MET A 773 -20.41 11.76 11.05
CA MET A 773 -19.41 11.25 11.97
C MET A 773 -18.05 11.83 11.58
N PRO A 774 -17.35 12.52 12.50
CA PRO A 774 -16.03 13.05 12.16
C PRO A 774 -15.14 11.92 11.69
N SER A 775 -14.56 12.07 10.52
CA SER A 775 -13.53 11.17 10.00
C SER A 775 -12.18 11.39 10.68
N SER A 776 -12.19 12.02 11.86
CA SER A 776 -11.01 12.23 12.68
C SER A 776 -10.95 11.18 13.78
N ALA A 777 -10.35 10.06 13.48
CA ALA A 777 -9.64 9.20 14.42
C ALA A 777 -8.56 8.43 13.65
#